data_3bf56c0adef7376d544ad5a3f3dfe7bb
#
_entry.id   3bf56c0adef7376d544ad5a3f3dfe7bb
#
_cell.length_a   1.000
_cell.length_b   1.000
_cell.length_c   1.000
_cell.angle_alpha   90.00
_cell.angle_beta   90.00
_cell.angle_gamma   90.00
#
_symmetry.space_group_name_H-M   'P 1'
#
loop_
_entity.id
_entity.type
_entity.pdbx_description
1 polymer ?
#
loop_
_entity_poly.entity_id
_entity_poly.type
_entity_poly.pdbx_seq_one_letter_code
_entity_poly.pdbx_strand_id
1 'polypeptide(L)'
;MNAHRTAVLIAILAPMINLQLARADDNSAPSAAAAADLEQVVVTATRTEQPLDKTGSSISVITAADLDIRQTLVLSDALEQIPGLAVSRNGGPGQTTSLYIRGSEPGESLVLIDGVRINDPSTPDGEPVLGDLLVNNIARIEVLRGPQSTLYGSDAIGGVVNILTQRGGPDAFAPRIEAQGGTYGTSQVNAALNGTAGPLDYGSAINYYNTRGISVADTSNVDFEPDGDRNVAATANLRLHAGDQVSVDLRGFYVRSRSDIADYPPPDYTLTATEEFVRDSLVAGYAGVNFSLFEGHVTQRLALIASDSDRRFYGLYTPATTNPDLYLFSPGESFYAQGDATRLEYQGVIEANATNEFTYGAETELTTLTTDTLPDPANMPVTGRDRLSGYYGQWQSTLARQLTLTGGVRYDDDQQFGGHTSIKLAAAWQLFEGATVLRADYGNGFKAPTLYQQFSPYSNPIQTLAPETAAGWEVGADQLLLSQQLRASLTYFDRHEHNEIDFNECFPAVGLACTDRPGGYYYNVGRTSASGVEAELVARPRDPFSAFVNYTNLKAIDELTGLELARRPHISANAGVTWTPRADTSLGASLSYIGARFDDDANTVPLPSSNTINVFGSYAVTTRLQLFARVDNLFDNRSETVAGYRVLGQAFYGGVRATL
;
A
#
# COMPACT_ATOMS: atom_id res chain seq x y z
N MET A 1 -4.23 -34.93 -13.87
CA MET A 1 -4.68 -34.96 -15.28
C MET A 1 -5.86 -34.05 -15.42
N ASN A 2 -5.74 -33.09 -16.28
CA ASN A 2 -6.67 -32.06 -16.70
C ASN A 2 -6.83 -30.83 -15.76
N ALA A 3 -5.93 -29.88 -16.01
CA ALA A 3 -6.05 -28.51 -15.60
C ALA A 3 -7.11 -27.79 -16.45
N HIS A 4 -8.14 -27.27 -15.84
CA HIS A 4 -8.95 -26.20 -16.42
C HIS A 4 -8.31 -24.85 -16.07
N ARG A 5 -7.38 -24.41 -16.91
CA ARG A 5 -6.90 -23.04 -16.92
C ARG A 5 -7.98 -22.18 -17.56
N THR A 6 -8.68 -21.43 -16.75
CA THR A 6 -9.54 -20.33 -17.25
C THR A 6 -8.62 -19.14 -17.50
N ALA A 7 -8.07 -19.09 -18.72
CA ALA A 7 -7.35 -17.91 -19.17
C ALA A 7 -8.36 -16.80 -19.43
N VAL A 8 -8.39 -15.78 -18.58
CA VAL A 8 -9.04 -14.51 -18.91
C VAL A 8 -8.14 -13.82 -19.93
N LEU A 9 -8.42 -14.02 -21.22
CA LEU A 9 -7.77 -13.32 -22.32
C LEU A 9 -8.27 -11.89 -22.34
N ILE A 10 -7.46 -10.94 -21.85
CA ILE A 10 -7.63 -9.52 -22.16
C ILE A 10 -7.10 -9.32 -23.58
N ALA A 11 -8.00 -9.39 -24.57
CA ALA A 11 -7.68 -9.02 -25.94
C ALA A 11 -7.53 -7.51 -26.03
N ILE A 12 -6.31 -7.02 -26.09
CA ILE A 12 -6.01 -5.63 -26.46
C ILE A 12 -6.25 -5.49 -27.95
N LEU A 13 -7.41 -4.97 -28.34
CA LEU A 13 -7.67 -4.51 -29.70
C LEU A 13 -6.88 -3.22 -29.93
N ALA A 14 -5.82 -3.29 -30.72
CA ALA A 14 -5.16 -2.12 -31.28
C ALA A 14 -5.93 -1.62 -32.52
N PRO A 15 -6.53 -0.44 -32.50
CA PRO A 15 -7.00 0.18 -33.73
C PRO A 15 -5.81 0.83 -34.45
N MET A 16 -5.56 0.44 -35.69
CA MET A 16 -4.69 1.19 -36.60
C MET A 16 -5.37 2.52 -36.93
N ILE A 17 -4.88 3.59 -36.32
CA ILE A 17 -5.31 4.95 -36.64
C ILE A 17 -4.33 5.54 -37.65
N ASN A 18 -4.84 5.90 -38.83
CA ASN A 18 -4.13 6.70 -39.79
C ASN A 18 -3.90 8.11 -39.24
N LEU A 19 -2.66 8.44 -38.92
CA LEU A 19 -2.25 9.78 -38.51
C LEU A 19 -2.25 10.74 -39.71
N GLN A 20 -3.22 11.64 -39.78
CA GLN A 20 -3.09 12.88 -40.54
C GLN A 20 -2.57 13.97 -39.58
N LEU A 21 -1.35 14.43 -39.86
CA LEU A 21 -0.71 15.56 -39.17
C LEU A 21 -1.46 16.85 -39.48
N ALA A 22 -2.28 17.34 -38.57
CA ALA A 22 -2.78 18.71 -38.60
C ALA A 22 -1.78 19.61 -37.86
N ARG A 23 -1.24 20.61 -38.55
CA ARG A 23 -0.49 21.71 -37.95
C ARG A 23 -1.47 22.59 -37.16
N ALA A 24 -1.27 22.71 -35.86
CA ALA A 24 -1.92 23.73 -35.03
C ALA A 24 -0.92 24.86 -34.78
N ASP A 25 -1.37 26.08 -35.01
CA ASP A 25 -0.62 27.32 -34.81
C ASP A 25 -0.44 27.62 -33.31
N ASP A 26 0.76 28.10 -33.00
CA ASP A 26 1.23 28.58 -31.70
C ASP A 26 0.44 29.79 -31.20
N ASN A 27 -0.05 29.77 -29.98
CA ASN A 27 0.05 30.83 -28.95
C ASN A 27 -0.91 30.61 -27.78
N SER A 28 -0.48 29.88 -26.82
CA SER A 28 -0.82 30.14 -25.39
C SER A 28 0.14 29.36 -24.53
N ALA A 29 1.06 30.06 -23.89
CA ALA A 29 1.86 29.51 -22.80
C ALA A 29 0.89 28.96 -21.72
N PRO A 30 1.07 27.73 -21.25
CA PRO A 30 0.30 27.28 -20.11
C PRO A 30 0.63 28.20 -18.92
N SER A 31 -0.40 28.88 -18.45
CA SER A 31 -0.39 29.57 -17.17
C SER A 31 0.29 28.68 -16.15
N ALA A 32 1.26 29.24 -15.44
CA ALA A 32 1.91 28.62 -14.30
C ALA A 32 0.89 27.81 -13.49
N ALA A 33 1.23 26.57 -13.19
CA ALA A 33 0.40 25.67 -12.42
C ALA A 33 -0.24 26.47 -11.30
N ALA A 34 -1.55 26.61 -11.39
CA ALA A 34 -2.34 27.28 -10.36
C ALA A 34 -1.87 26.74 -9.03
N ALA A 35 -1.53 27.62 -8.11
CA ALA A 35 -1.14 27.26 -6.77
C ALA A 35 -2.13 26.17 -6.32
N ALA A 36 -1.63 24.95 -6.09
CA ALA A 36 -2.48 23.83 -5.75
C ALA A 36 -3.23 24.25 -4.50
N ASP A 37 -4.52 24.43 -4.64
CA ASP A 37 -5.41 24.88 -3.59
C ASP A 37 -5.26 23.88 -2.43
N LEU A 38 -4.80 24.31 -1.27
CA LEU A 38 -4.75 23.49 -0.06
C LEU A 38 -6.17 23.01 0.33
N GLU A 39 -7.17 23.53 -0.35
CA GLU A 39 -8.57 23.45 0.01
C GLU A 39 -9.32 22.25 -0.58
N GLN A 40 -8.83 21.56 -1.58
CA GLN A 40 -9.66 20.54 -2.23
C GLN A 40 -8.92 19.28 -2.65
N VAL A 41 -8.60 18.48 -1.69
CA VAL A 41 -8.40 17.08 -1.99
C VAL A 41 -9.71 16.35 -1.72
N VAL A 42 -10.28 15.80 -2.76
CA VAL A 42 -11.46 14.96 -2.68
C VAL A 42 -11.01 13.57 -2.27
N VAL A 43 -11.60 13.01 -1.22
CA VAL A 43 -11.12 11.78 -0.58
C VAL A 43 -12.19 10.70 -0.61
N THR A 44 -11.78 9.46 -0.83
CA THR A 44 -12.67 8.29 -0.86
C THR A 44 -12.87 7.65 0.53
N ALA A 45 -12.67 8.39 1.61
CA ALA A 45 -12.82 7.90 2.98
C ALA A 45 -14.20 7.31 3.31
N THR A 46 -15.21 7.75 2.59
CA THR A 46 -16.61 7.28 2.73
C THR A 46 -17.07 6.44 1.55
N ARG A 47 -16.13 5.93 0.73
CA ARG A 47 -16.41 5.33 -0.60
C ARG A 47 -17.16 6.27 -1.56
N THR A 48 -17.27 7.55 -1.21
CA THR A 48 -17.76 8.67 -2.02
C THR A 48 -16.75 9.80 -2.01
N GLU A 49 -16.72 10.56 -3.07
CA GLU A 49 -15.83 11.73 -3.15
C GLU A 49 -16.35 12.85 -2.25
N GLN A 50 -15.50 13.35 -1.35
CA GLN A 50 -15.85 14.46 -0.46
C GLN A 50 -14.65 15.33 -0.13
N PRO A 51 -14.87 16.60 0.25
CA PRO A 51 -13.82 17.47 0.74
C PRO A 51 -13.20 16.96 2.05
N LEU A 52 -11.88 17.12 2.19
CA LEU A 52 -11.13 16.67 3.36
C LEU A 52 -11.62 17.31 4.67
N ASP A 53 -12.03 18.57 4.64
CA ASP A 53 -12.51 19.34 5.79
C ASP A 53 -13.89 18.87 6.34
N LYS A 54 -14.56 17.98 5.62
CA LYS A 54 -15.79 17.30 6.08
C LYS A 54 -15.56 15.92 6.66
N THR A 55 -14.31 15.46 6.69
CA THR A 55 -13.96 14.12 7.14
C THR A 55 -13.48 14.15 8.59
N GLY A 56 -14.11 13.35 9.46
CA GLY A 56 -13.74 13.27 10.87
C GLY A 56 -12.51 12.41 11.15
N SER A 57 -12.09 11.57 10.22
CA SER A 57 -10.92 10.68 10.33
C SER A 57 -9.65 11.36 9.83
N SER A 58 -8.49 10.91 10.33
CA SER A 58 -7.17 11.36 9.85
C SER A 58 -6.84 10.81 8.48
N ILE A 59 -6.60 11.70 7.52
CA ILE A 59 -6.27 11.35 6.14
C ILE A 59 -5.03 12.11 5.71
N SER A 60 -4.12 11.41 5.04
CA SER A 60 -3.01 12.02 4.31
C SER A 60 -3.14 11.73 2.82
N VAL A 61 -2.77 12.69 2.00
CA VAL A 61 -2.81 12.57 0.54
C VAL A 61 -1.46 12.93 -0.04
N ILE A 62 -0.93 12.05 -0.89
CA ILE A 62 0.26 12.31 -1.72
C ILE A 62 -0.23 12.46 -3.16
N THR A 63 0.05 13.58 -3.80
CA THR A 63 -0.38 13.84 -5.17
C THR A 63 0.64 13.34 -6.20
N ALA A 64 0.23 13.20 -7.47
CA ALA A 64 1.15 12.94 -8.58
C ALA A 64 2.29 13.96 -8.65
N ALA A 65 2.00 15.23 -8.38
CA ALA A 65 3.00 16.30 -8.37
C ALA A 65 4.05 16.09 -7.26
N ASP A 66 3.62 15.66 -6.06
CA ASP A 66 4.54 15.34 -4.96
C ASP A 66 5.47 14.18 -5.34
N LEU A 67 4.93 13.11 -5.94
CA LEU A 67 5.69 11.95 -6.41
C LEU A 67 6.69 12.33 -7.51
N ASP A 68 6.25 13.15 -8.47
CA ASP A 68 7.08 13.61 -9.60
C ASP A 68 8.24 14.51 -9.15
N ILE A 69 7.96 15.45 -8.22
CA ILE A 69 8.97 16.38 -7.68
C ILE A 69 10.02 15.62 -6.88
N ARG A 70 9.59 14.70 -6.02
CA ARG A 70 10.48 13.87 -5.19
C ARG A 70 11.15 12.75 -5.98
N GLN A 71 10.69 12.48 -7.21
CA GLN A 71 11.17 11.40 -8.07
C GLN A 71 11.07 10.03 -7.38
N THR A 72 10.00 9.83 -6.61
CA THR A 72 9.76 8.61 -5.85
C THR A 72 9.54 7.43 -6.80
N LEU A 73 10.27 6.35 -6.59
CA LEU A 73 10.23 5.16 -7.44
C LEU A 73 9.41 4.03 -6.83
N VAL A 74 9.62 3.75 -5.55
CA VAL A 74 8.98 2.65 -4.82
C VAL A 74 7.83 3.20 -3.99
N LEU A 75 6.70 2.50 -3.99
CA LEU A 75 5.50 2.94 -3.27
C LEU A 75 5.75 3.07 -1.76
N SER A 76 6.43 2.11 -1.16
CA SER A 76 6.73 2.10 0.28
C SER A 76 7.57 3.30 0.72
N ASP A 77 8.46 3.84 -0.13
CA ASP A 77 9.22 5.07 0.18
C ASP A 77 8.31 6.32 0.23
N ALA A 78 7.22 6.33 -0.56
CA ALA A 78 6.20 7.38 -0.46
C ALA A 78 5.40 7.26 0.83
N LEU A 79 5.02 6.02 1.21
CA LEU A 79 4.21 5.75 2.40
C LEU A 79 4.96 6.05 3.68
N GLU A 80 6.26 5.77 3.76
CA GLU A 80 7.12 6.07 4.92
C GLU A 80 7.15 7.56 5.28
N GLN A 81 6.89 8.45 4.32
CA GLN A 81 6.84 9.89 4.56
C GLN A 81 5.51 10.40 5.16
N ILE A 82 4.55 9.51 5.42
CA ILE A 82 3.25 9.85 6.02
C ILE A 82 3.32 9.68 7.54
N PRO A 83 2.79 10.63 8.35
CA PRO A 83 2.76 10.48 9.79
C PRO A 83 1.94 9.24 10.21
N GLY A 84 2.42 8.53 11.23
CA GLY A 84 1.78 7.32 11.75
C GLY A 84 2.08 6.04 10.96
N LEU A 85 2.89 6.10 9.90
CA LEU A 85 3.32 4.95 9.13
C LEU A 85 4.78 4.61 9.43
N ALA A 86 5.05 3.31 9.47
CA ALA A 86 6.41 2.77 9.52
C ALA A 86 6.55 1.67 8.47
N VAL A 87 7.74 1.52 7.90
CA VAL A 87 8.06 0.50 6.91
C VAL A 87 9.26 -0.30 7.40
N SER A 88 9.21 -1.62 7.31
CA SER A 88 10.38 -2.48 7.42
C SER A 88 10.64 -3.17 6.10
N ARG A 89 11.92 -3.34 5.74
CA ARG A 89 12.32 -3.95 4.47
C ARG A 89 13.58 -4.81 4.66
N ASN A 90 13.55 -6.00 4.09
CA ASN A 90 14.69 -6.93 4.11
C ASN A 90 15.72 -6.61 3.02
N GLY A 91 16.03 -5.33 2.80
CA GLY A 91 17.01 -4.94 1.78
C GLY A 91 16.54 -3.86 0.80
N GLY A 92 16.81 -4.06 -0.49
CA GLY A 92 16.45 -3.16 -1.58
C GLY A 92 15.02 -3.34 -2.12
N PRO A 93 14.68 -2.71 -3.25
CA PRO A 93 13.43 -2.98 -3.98
C PRO A 93 13.27 -4.47 -4.32
N GLY A 94 12.04 -4.97 -4.32
CA GLY A 94 11.72 -6.38 -4.56
C GLY A 94 11.83 -7.28 -3.32
N GLN A 95 12.46 -6.79 -2.23
CA GLN A 95 12.57 -7.53 -0.98
C GLN A 95 11.29 -7.42 -0.15
N THR A 96 11.07 -8.39 0.75
CA THR A 96 9.94 -8.38 1.69
C THR A 96 9.84 -7.01 2.37
N THR A 97 8.67 -6.40 2.25
CA THR A 97 8.41 -5.04 2.73
C THR A 97 7.08 -4.99 3.43
N SER A 98 7.08 -4.70 4.73
CA SER A 98 5.90 -4.64 5.58
C SER A 98 5.56 -3.21 5.98
N LEU A 99 4.27 -2.88 6.01
CA LEU A 99 3.73 -1.57 6.36
C LEU A 99 2.94 -1.65 7.66
N TYR A 100 3.29 -0.78 8.60
CA TYR A 100 2.64 -0.65 9.90
C TYR A 100 1.93 0.70 9.98
N ILE A 101 0.61 0.71 10.14
CA ILE A 101 -0.18 1.94 10.31
C ILE A 101 -0.50 2.09 11.80
N ARG A 102 0.06 3.11 12.47
CA ARG A 102 -0.13 3.35 13.92
C ARG A 102 0.16 2.12 14.79
N GLY A 103 1.19 1.36 14.41
CA GLY A 103 1.60 0.16 15.14
C GLY A 103 0.75 -1.09 14.89
N SER A 104 -0.18 -1.10 13.93
CA SER A 104 -0.92 -2.30 13.51
C SER A 104 0.01 -3.34 12.89
N GLU A 105 -0.42 -4.60 12.82
CA GLU A 105 0.24 -5.61 12.01
C GLU A 105 0.10 -5.33 10.50
N PRO A 106 1.04 -5.79 9.66
CA PRO A 106 1.00 -5.51 8.22
C PRO A 106 -0.28 -5.99 7.54
N GLY A 107 -0.77 -7.17 7.91
CA GLY A 107 -2.01 -7.74 7.39
C GLY A 107 -3.30 -7.07 7.86
N GLU A 108 -3.22 -6.12 8.80
CA GLU A 108 -4.35 -5.29 9.27
C GLU A 108 -4.52 -3.99 8.48
N SER A 109 -3.67 -3.78 7.50
CA SER A 109 -3.69 -2.61 6.63
C SER A 109 -4.19 -3.01 5.25
N LEU A 110 -5.34 -2.44 4.86
CA LEU A 110 -5.90 -2.71 3.54
C LEU A 110 -5.26 -1.82 2.49
N VAL A 111 -4.71 -2.40 1.43
CA VAL A 111 -4.18 -1.67 0.30
C VAL A 111 -5.03 -1.89 -0.95
N LEU A 112 -5.42 -0.79 -1.57
CA LEU A 112 -6.27 -0.78 -2.76
C LEU A 112 -5.56 -0.08 -3.92
N ILE A 113 -5.69 -0.62 -5.13
CA ILE A 113 -5.38 0.08 -6.38
C ILE A 113 -6.69 0.24 -7.16
N ASP A 114 -7.11 1.48 -7.38
CA ASP A 114 -8.38 1.83 -8.04
C ASP A 114 -9.60 1.10 -7.46
N GLY A 115 -9.59 0.85 -6.14
CA GLY A 115 -10.65 0.14 -5.42
C GLY A 115 -10.57 -1.39 -5.47
N VAL A 116 -9.56 -1.96 -6.10
CA VAL A 116 -9.26 -3.39 -6.07
C VAL A 116 -8.31 -3.69 -4.91
N ARG A 117 -8.70 -4.60 -4.01
CA ARG A 117 -7.84 -5.07 -2.92
C ARG A 117 -6.66 -5.84 -3.51
N ILE A 118 -5.45 -5.51 -3.06
CA ILE A 118 -4.20 -6.16 -3.48
C ILE A 118 -3.49 -6.87 -2.32
N ASN A 119 -4.15 -6.97 -1.17
CA ASN A 119 -3.70 -7.85 -0.09
C ASN A 119 -3.68 -9.29 -0.60
N ASP A 120 -2.60 -10.00 -0.32
CA ASP A 120 -2.36 -11.34 -0.86
C ASP A 120 -2.85 -12.42 0.12
N PRO A 121 -3.90 -13.19 -0.22
CA PRO A 121 -4.41 -14.26 0.63
C PRO A 121 -3.41 -15.42 0.84
N SER A 122 -2.33 -15.45 0.07
CA SER A 122 -1.30 -16.48 0.16
C SER A 122 -0.15 -16.11 1.11
N THR A 123 -0.10 -14.85 1.59
CA THR A 123 0.84 -14.45 2.63
C THR A 123 0.36 -14.91 4.02
N PRO A 124 1.27 -15.10 4.97
CA PRO A 124 0.93 -15.59 6.30
C PRO A 124 -0.14 -14.78 7.01
N ASP A 125 -0.06 -13.47 6.97
CA ASP A 125 -0.97 -12.55 7.65
C ASP A 125 -1.92 -11.79 6.70
N GLY A 126 -1.88 -12.08 5.40
CA GLY A 126 -2.69 -11.39 4.40
C GLY A 126 -2.15 -10.01 4.01
N GLU A 127 -0.87 -9.73 4.25
CA GLU A 127 -0.26 -8.46 3.86
C GLU A 127 -0.15 -8.32 2.34
N PRO A 128 -0.17 -7.08 1.82
CA PRO A 128 0.12 -6.83 0.40
C PRO A 128 1.62 -6.99 0.11
N VAL A 129 1.98 -7.49 -1.06
CA VAL A 129 3.38 -7.62 -1.51
C VAL A 129 3.89 -6.24 -1.94
N LEU A 130 4.22 -5.37 -0.97
CA LEU A 130 4.61 -3.98 -1.21
C LEU A 130 5.97 -3.81 -1.88
N GLY A 131 6.87 -4.78 -1.72
CA GLY A 131 8.21 -4.76 -2.33
C GLY A 131 8.18 -4.64 -3.85
N ASP A 132 7.13 -5.15 -4.48
CA ASP A 132 6.94 -5.17 -5.93
C ASP A 132 6.19 -3.94 -6.47
N LEU A 133 5.65 -3.09 -5.59
CA LEU A 133 4.81 -1.96 -6.00
C LEU A 133 5.65 -0.72 -6.31
N LEU A 134 5.73 -0.40 -7.58
CA LEU A 134 6.40 0.79 -8.09
C LEU A 134 5.39 1.93 -8.34
N VAL A 135 5.84 3.16 -8.21
CA VAL A 135 5.06 4.36 -8.57
C VAL A 135 4.89 4.39 -10.08
N ASN A 136 3.68 4.11 -10.56
CA ASN A 136 3.37 4.00 -11.97
C ASN A 136 2.01 4.62 -12.29
N ASN A 137 2.00 5.73 -13.02
CA ASN A 137 0.78 6.45 -13.45
C ASN A 137 -0.21 6.76 -12.30
N ILE A 138 0.31 7.06 -11.11
CA ILE A 138 -0.49 7.37 -9.94
C ILE A 138 -1.01 8.80 -10.02
N ALA A 139 -2.30 8.99 -9.80
CA ALA A 139 -2.93 10.31 -9.66
C ALA A 139 -2.76 10.83 -8.23
N ARG A 140 -3.00 9.97 -7.24
CA ARG A 140 -2.78 10.26 -5.83
C ARG A 140 -2.81 8.98 -4.98
N ILE A 141 -2.23 9.07 -3.81
CA ILE A 141 -2.30 8.05 -2.76
C ILE A 141 -3.04 8.68 -1.58
N GLU A 142 -4.09 8.03 -1.11
CA GLU A 142 -4.86 8.42 0.05
C GLU A 142 -4.64 7.41 1.17
N VAL A 143 -4.26 7.88 2.36
CA VAL A 143 -4.04 7.02 3.53
C VAL A 143 -4.99 7.41 4.64
N LEU A 144 -5.91 6.53 4.94
CA LEU A 144 -6.87 6.59 6.02
C LEU A 144 -6.34 5.82 7.21
N ARG A 145 -6.19 6.47 8.36
CA ARG A 145 -5.64 5.85 9.57
C ARG A 145 -6.75 5.49 10.56
N GLY A 146 -6.50 4.42 11.33
CA GLY A 146 -7.45 3.89 12.31
C GLY A 146 -8.51 2.96 11.70
N PRO A 147 -9.39 2.34 12.51
CA PRO A 147 -10.33 1.32 12.07
C PRO A 147 -11.32 1.81 11.02
N GLN A 148 -11.37 1.11 9.88
CA GLN A 148 -12.23 1.43 8.72
C GLN A 148 -13.11 0.26 8.29
N SER A 149 -13.24 -0.77 9.12
CA SER A 149 -13.97 -2.00 8.78
C SER A 149 -15.44 -1.77 8.43
N THR A 150 -16.06 -0.70 8.90
CA THR A 150 -17.46 -0.37 8.59
C THR A 150 -17.73 -0.21 7.09
N LEU A 151 -16.79 0.31 6.32
CA LEU A 151 -16.93 0.46 4.87
C LEU A 151 -16.12 -0.58 4.09
N TYR A 152 -14.97 -0.99 4.61
CA TYR A 152 -14.01 -1.80 3.88
C TYR A 152 -14.00 -3.28 4.29
N GLY A 153 -14.70 -3.64 5.38
CA GLY A 153 -14.79 -5.01 5.88
C GLY A 153 -13.57 -5.46 6.69
N SER A 154 -13.33 -6.76 6.70
CA SER A 154 -12.17 -7.38 7.33
C SER A 154 -10.86 -6.75 6.83
N ASP A 155 -9.79 -6.82 7.63
CA ASP A 155 -8.42 -6.37 7.35
C ASP A 155 -8.18 -4.85 7.36
N ALA A 156 -9.22 -4.03 7.60
CA ALA A 156 -9.09 -2.58 7.69
C ALA A 156 -9.07 -2.08 9.15
N ILE A 157 -8.36 -2.78 10.03
CA ILE A 157 -8.22 -2.44 11.45
C ILE A 157 -7.22 -1.30 11.65
N GLY A 158 -6.04 -1.38 11.04
CA GLY A 158 -4.98 -0.37 11.12
C GLY A 158 -5.29 0.86 10.26
N GLY A 159 -5.84 0.63 9.08
CA GLY A 159 -6.17 1.68 8.12
C GLY A 159 -6.35 1.19 6.69
N VAL A 160 -6.49 2.16 5.79
CA VAL A 160 -6.63 1.91 4.34
C VAL A 160 -5.68 2.79 3.56
N VAL A 161 -4.90 2.19 2.68
CA VAL A 161 -4.11 2.86 1.65
C VAL A 161 -4.83 2.71 0.31
N ASN A 162 -5.28 3.80 -0.27
CA ASN A 162 -5.98 3.80 -1.55
C ASN A 162 -5.15 4.49 -2.62
N ILE A 163 -4.68 3.74 -3.58
CA ILE A 163 -3.85 4.19 -4.69
C ILE A 163 -4.77 4.39 -5.89
N LEU A 164 -4.85 5.62 -6.37
CA LEU A 164 -5.67 5.99 -7.51
C LEU A 164 -4.77 6.26 -8.70
N THR A 165 -5.00 5.54 -9.81
CA THR A 165 -4.25 5.76 -11.05
C THR A 165 -4.88 6.89 -11.88
N GLN A 166 -4.08 7.48 -12.77
CA GLN A 166 -4.56 8.54 -13.65
C GLN A 166 -5.56 8.00 -14.67
N ARG A 167 -6.63 8.75 -14.87
CA ARG A 167 -7.66 8.48 -15.87
C ARG A 167 -8.22 9.80 -16.42
N GLY A 168 -8.46 9.86 -17.71
CA GLY A 168 -8.97 11.06 -18.37
C GLY A 168 -7.91 12.16 -18.45
N GLY A 169 -8.35 13.34 -18.80
CA GLY A 169 -7.52 14.53 -18.92
C GLY A 169 -8.11 15.55 -19.90
N PRO A 170 -7.53 16.76 -19.98
CA PRO A 170 -8.02 17.78 -20.90
C PRO A 170 -7.77 17.43 -22.36
N ASP A 171 -6.77 16.60 -22.63
CA ASP A 171 -6.38 16.20 -23.97
C ASP A 171 -6.97 14.84 -24.33
N ALA A 172 -7.27 14.65 -25.61
CA ALA A 172 -7.72 13.36 -26.11
C ALA A 172 -6.59 12.32 -26.17
N PHE A 173 -5.32 12.75 -26.12
CA PHE A 173 -4.15 11.90 -26.21
C PHE A 173 -2.96 12.60 -25.55
N ALA A 174 -2.57 12.12 -24.36
CA ALA A 174 -1.47 12.68 -23.59
C ALA A 174 -0.46 11.56 -23.22
N PRO A 175 0.43 11.17 -24.12
CA PRO A 175 1.47 10.19 -23.82
C PRO A 175 2.59 10.81 -22.99
N ARG A 176 3.11 10.01 -22.02
CA ARG A 176 4.25 10.34 -21.20
C ARG A 176 5.22 9.16 -21.19
N ILE A 177 6.49 9.45 -21.41
CA ILE A 177 7.57 8.46 -21.32
C ILE A 177 8.61 8.98 -20.34
N GLU A 178 9.05 8.10 -19.46
CA GLU A 178 10.11 8.37 -18.50
C GLU A 178 11.14 7.25 -18.56
N ALA A 179 12.43 7.61 -18.56
CA ALA A 179 13.53 6.66 -18.51
C ALA A 179 14.58 7.17 -17.53
N GLN A 180 15.05 6.31 -16.61
CA GLN A 180 16.12 6.63 -15.68
C GLN A 180 17.07 5.47 -15.51
N GLY A 181 18.28 5.79 -15.04
CA GLY A 181 19.28 4.81 -14.66
C GLY A 181 20.19 5.35 -13.56
N GLY A 182 20.94 4.46 -12.91
CA GLY A 182 21.80 4.89 -11.81
C GLY A 182 22.59 3.78 -11.15
N THR A 183 22.95 4.03 -9.91
CA THR A 183 23.72 3.15 -9.03
C THR A 183 23.07 1.76 -8.94
N TYR A 184 23.83 0.76 -8.55
CA TYR A 184 23.44 -0.65 -8.46
C TYR A 184 22.98 -1.26 -9.79
N GLY A 185 23.37 -0.67 -10.93
CA GLY A 185 22.92 -1.12 -12.26
C GLY A 185 21.43 -0.94 -12.50
N THR A 186 20.83 0.02 -11.78
CA THR A 186 19.40 0.30 -11.88
C THR A 186 19.05 0.92 -13.23
N SER A 187 17.96 0.45 -13.81
CA SER A 187 17.32 1.02 -15.00
C SER A 187 15.81 0.89 -14.90
N GLN A 188 15.12 1.95 -15.32
CA GLN A 188 13.65 1.97 -15.38
C GLN A 188 13.18 2.65 -16.65
N VAL A 189 12.12 2.13 -17.23
CA VAL A 189 11.37 2.79 -18.31
C VAL A 189 9.88 2.70 -17.96
N ASN A 190 9.23 3.85 -17.97
CA ASN A 190 7.78 3.99 -17.79
C ASN A 190 7.18 4.64 -19.02
N ALA A 191 6.12 4.07 -19.56
CA ALA A 191 5.32 4.66 -20.61
C ALA A 191 3.85 4.71 -20.18
N ALA A 192 3.26 5.88 -20.18
CA ALA A 192 1.88 6.12 -19.80
C ALA A 192 1.11 6.85 -20.92
N LEU A 193 -0.18 6.59 -20.98
CA LEU A 193 -1.08 7.23 -21.91
C LEU A 193 -2.41 7.51 -21.21
N ASN A 194 -2.76 8.79 -21.11
CA ASN A 194 -4.00 9.25 -20.50
C ASN A 194 -4.77 10.14 -21.48
N GLY A 195 -6.07 10.26 -21.31
CA GLY A 195 -6.87 11.17 -22.09
C GLY A 195 -8.38 10.95 -22.01
N THR A 196 -9.12 11.89 -22.58
CA THR A 196 -10.57 11.83 -22.76
C THR A 196 -10.90 11.91 -24.24
N ALA A 197 -11.41 10.83 -24.82
CA ALA A 197 -11.76 10.72 -26.24
C ALA A 197 -13.25 10.47 -26.41
N GLY A 198 -14.04 11.53 -26.63
CA GLY A 198 -15.49 11.45 -26.69
C GLY A 198 -16.09 10.92 -25.36
N PRO A 199 -16.82 9.78 -25.37
CA PRO A 199 -17.40 9.23 -24.16
C PRO A 199 -16.42 8.40 -23.32
N LEU A 200 -15.16 8.27 -23.70
CA LEU A 200 -14.18 7.42 -23.05
C LEU A 200 -13.13 8.25 -22.32
N ASP A 201 -13.07 8.09 -20.98
CA ASP A 201 -11.94 8.48 -20.16
C ASP A 201 -11.03 7.27 -20.00
N TYR A 202 -9.72 7.46 -20.22
CA TYR A 202 -8.79 6.37 -20.13
C TYR A 202 -7.45 6.79 -19.51
N GLY A 203 -6.82 5.83 -18.88
CA GLY A 203 -5.45 5.90 -18.39
C GLY A 203 -4.83 4.52 -18.46
N SER A 204 -3.59 4.43 -18.92
CA SER A 204 -2.84 3.19 -18.96
C SER A 204 -1.35 3.47 -18.83
N ALA A 205 -0.64 2.51 -18.24
CA ALA A 205 0.80 2.59 -18.17
C ALA A 205 1.45 1.21 -18.16
N ILE A 206 2.69 1.16 -18.59
CA ILE A 206 3.58 0.01 -18.43
C ILE A 206 4.91 0.50 -17.88
N ASN A 207 5.42 -0.22 -16.90
CA ASN A 207 6.70 0.04 -16.26
C ASN A 207 7.59 -1.19 -16.34
N TYR A 208 8.84 -1.00 -16.70
CA TYR A 208 9.91 -1.98 -16.58
C TYR A 208 10.98 -1.44 -15.63
N TYR A 209 11.32 -2.21 -14.63
CA TYR A 209 12.36 -1.90 -13.66
C TYR A 209 13.35 -3.07 -13.56
N ASN A 210 14.63 -2.75 -13.41
CA ASN A 210 15.66 -3.71 -13.14
C ASN A 210 16.77 -3.07 -12.31
N THR A 211 17.24 -3.78 -11.29
CA THR A 211 18.42 -3.44 -10.50
C THR A 211 19.22 -4.70 -10.19
N ARG A 212 20.53 -4.55 -10.03
CA ARG A 212 21.35 -5.65 -9.49
C ARG A 212 21.31 -5.66 -7.95
N GLY A 213 20.85 -4.57 -7.31
CA GLY A 213 20.79 -4.49 -5.86
C GLY A 213 22.14 -4.53 -5.17
N ILE A 214 22.12 -4.98 -3.93
CA ILE A 214 23.28 -5.25 -3.07
C ILE A 214 23.12 -6.65 -2.48
N SER A 215 24.21 -7.25 -1.97
CA SER A 215 24.04 -8.41 -1.09
C SER A 215 23.41 -7.94 0.22
N VAL A 216 22.20 -8.41 0.53
CA VAL A 216 21.46 -7.98 1.71
C VAL A 216 21.91 -8.67 2.99
N ALA A 217 22.51 -9.87 2.91
CA ALA A 217 23.14 -10.50 4.05
C ALA A 217 24.52 -9.88 4.34
N ASP A 218 24.80 -9.58 5.62
CA ASP A 218 26.12 -9.08 6.04
C ASP A 218 27.13 -10.21 6.17
N THR A 219 27.67 -10.63 5.03
CA THR A 219 28.75 -11.63 5.01
C THR A 219 30.05 -10.95 4.65
N SER A 220 30.88 -10.65 5.65
CA SER A 220 32.15 -9.92 5.51
C SER A 220 33.24 -10.66 4.73
N ASN A 221 33.00 -11.87 4.22
CA ASN A 221 34.08 -12.76 3.78
C ASN A 221 33.91 -13.43 2.42
N VAL A 222 32.87 -13.17 1.63
CA VAL A 222 32.67 -13.85 0.33
C VAL A 222 32.14 -12.88 -0.72
N ASP A 223 32.67 -12.97 -1.95
CA ASP A 223 32.12 -12.30 -3.14
C ASP A 223 30.80 -12.99 -3.55
N PHE A 224 29.69 -12.61 -2.94
CA PHE A 224 28.37 -13.08 -3.34
C PHE A 224 27.74 -12.18 -4.39
N GLU A 225 26.91 -12.75 -5.25
CA GLU A 225 26.11 -11.98 -6.19
C GLU A 225 25.15 -11.08 -5.43
N PRO A 226 24.93 -9.84 -5.87
CA PRO A 226 23.95 -8.94 -5.28
C PRO A 226 22.53 -9.46 -5.46
N ASP A 227 21.67 -9.22 -4.47
CA ASP A 227 20.24 -9.53 -4.51
C ASP A 227 19.52 -8.50 -5.40
N GLY A 228 19.33 -8.86 -6.65
CA GLY A 228 18.72 -8.03 -7.66
C GLY A 228 17.21 -8.15 -7.72
N ASP A 229 16.58 -7.17 -8.40
CA ASP A 229 15.16 -7.21 -8.70
C ASP A 229 14.88 -6.88 -10.17
N ARG A 230 13.95 -7.60 -10.76
CA ARG A 230 13.39 -7.33 -12.08
C ARG A 230 11.87 -7.35 -12.02
N ASN A 231 11.26 -6.22 -12.38
CA ASN A 231 9.83 -6.00 -12.24
C ASN A 231 9.22 -5.45 -13.54
N VAL A 232 8.06 -5.97 -13.88
CA VAL A 232 7.20 -5.44 -14.95
C VAL A 232 5.83 -5.20 -14.36
N ALA A 233 5.34 -3.96 -14.44
CA ALA A 233 4.01 -3.60 -13.98
C ALA A 233 3.21 -2.93 -15.10
N ALA A 234 1.90 -3.15 -15.12
CA ALA A 234 0.99 -2.49 -16.04
C ALA A 234 -0.31 -2.10 -15.33
N THR A 235 -0.85 -0.93 -15.70
CA THR A 235 -2.14 -0.44 -15.21
C THR A 235 -3.04 -0.05 -16.37
N ALA A 236 -4.35 -0.23 -16.20
CA ALA A 236 -5.37 0.29 -17.10
C ALA A 236 -6.59 0.74 -16.28
N ASN A 237 -7.09 1.94 -16.56
CA ASN A 237 -8.25 2.52 -15.89
C ASN A 237 -9.11 3.23 -16.94
N LEU A 238 -10.26 2.64 -17.25
CA LEU A 238 -11.15 3.06 -18.32
C LEU A 238 -12.53 3.37 -17.77
N ARG A 239 -13.14 4.47 -18.21
CA ARG A 239 -14.56 4.75 -17.99
C ARG A 239 -15.23 5.11 -19.32
N LEU A 240 -16.25 4.35 -19.67
CA LEU A 240 -17.10 4.63 -20.82
C LEU A 240 -18.42 5.25 -20.34
N HIS A 241 -18.70 6.47 -20.75
CA HIS A 241 -19.98 7.15 -20.52
C HIS A 241 -20.99 6.73 -21.58
N ALA A 242 -22.00 5.95 -21.20
CA ALA A 242 -23.09 5.53 -22.07
C ALA A 242 -24.32 6.46 -21.89
N GLY A 243 -24.14 7.72 -22.25
CA GLY A 243 -25.07 8.81 -21.97
C GLY A 243 -24.85 9.40 -20.56
N ASP A 244 -25.81 10.21 -20.11
CA ASP A 244 -25.67 11.01 -18.88
C ASP A 244 -25.92 10.19 -17.60
N GLN A 245 -26.55 9.03 -17.72
CA GLN A 245 -27.02 8.25 -16.58
C GLN A 245 -26.26 6.95 -16.34
N VAL A 246 -25.49 6.49 -17.31
CA VAL A 246 -24.81 5.18 -17.23
C VAL A 246 -23.35 5.34 -17.56
N SER A 247 -22.49 4.75 -16.73
CA SER A 247 -21.08 4.57 -17.08
C SER A 247 -20.61 3.15 -16.75
N VAL A 248 -19.62 2.70 -17.51
CA VAL A 248 -18.97 1.41 -17.32
C VAL A 248 -17.51 1.67 -16.99
N ASP A 249 -17.06 1.14 -15.85
CA ASP A 249 -15.66 1.18 -15.41
C ASP A 249 -14.99 -0.17 -15.64
N LEU A 250 -13.82 -0.15 -16.28
CA LEU A 250 -12.93 -1.30 -16.39
C LEU A 250 -11.56 -0.90 -15.86
N ARG A 251 -11.02 -1.66 -14.91
CA ARG A 251 -9.72 -1.39 -14.31
C ARG A 251 -8.92 -2.68 -14.27
N GLY A 252 -7.63 -2.58 -14.49
CA GLY A 252 -6.72 -3.70 -14.45
C GLY A 252 -5.36 -3.30 -13.88
N PHE A 253 -4.80 -4.19 -13.11
CA PHE A 253 -3.46 -4.11 -12.57
C PHE A 253 -2.75 -5.43 -12.80
N TYR A 254 -1.50 -5.35 -13.19
CA TYR A 254 -0.61 -6.49 -13.35
C TYR A 254 0.78 -6.12 -12.84
N VAL A 255 1.38 -7.01 -12.05
CA VAL A 255 2.79 -6.97 -11.72
C VAL A 255 3.37 -8.37 -11.80
N ARG A 256 4.59 -8.45 -12.25
CA ARG A 256 5.41 -9.66 -12.19
C ARG A 256 6.84 -9.27 -11.86
N SER A 257 7.38 -9.92 -10.83
CA SER A 257 8.76 -9.70 -10.39
C SER A 257 9.57 -11.00 -10.38
N ARG A 258 10.86 -10.82 -10.32
CA ARG A 258 11.83 -11.80 -9.85
C ARG A 258 12.83 -11.07 -8.98
N SER A 259 12.88 -11.47 -7.73
CA SER A 259 13.78 -10.90 -6.72
C SER A 259 14.72 -11.97 -6.20
N ASP A 260 16.02 -11.76 -6.31
CA ASP A 260 17.01 -12.61 -5.70
C ASP A 260 17.02 -12.32 -4.19
N ILE A 261 17.14 -13.32 -3.31
CA ILE A 261 16.97 -13.21 -1.86
C ILE A 261 18.13 -13.84 -1.10
N ALA A 262 18.40 -13.32 0.10
CA ALA A 262 19.20 -14.04 1.10
C ALA A 262 18.27 -14.89 1.97
N ASP A 263 18.77 -16.03 2.44
CA ASP A 263 18.00 -16.97 3.25
C ASP A 263 18.88 -17.60 4.34
N TYR A 264 18.30 -18.52 5.11
CA TYR A 264 18.92 -19.26 6.23
C TYR A 264 19.21 -20.72 5.82
N PRO A 265 20.19 -20.96 4.94
CA PRO A 265 20.45 -22.31 4.42
C PRO A 265 20.98 -23.24 5.50
N PRO A 266 20.67 -24.55 5.41
CA PRO A 266 21.28 -25.55 6.27
C PRO A 266 22.80 -25.68 5.98
N PRO A 267 23.63 -26.18 6.91
CA PRO A 267 23.22 -26.72 8.24
C PRO A 267 23.14 -25.67 9.33
N ASP A 268 23.68 -24.47 9.12
CA ASP A 268 23.89 -23.48 10.18
C ASP A 268 22.64 -22.60 10.42
N TYR A 269 21.72 -22.55 9.45
CA TYR A 269 20.51 -21.71 9.50
C TYR A 269 20.78 -20.27 9.94
N THR A 270 21.85 -19.69 9.38
CA THR A 270 22.19 -18.28 9.57
C THR A 270 21.94 -17.50 8.27
N LEU A 271 21.49 -16.26 8.40
CA LEU A 271 21.24 -15.40 7.25
C LEU A 271 22.50 -15.29 6.39
N THR A 272 22.40 -15.71 5.16
CA THR A 272 23.51 -15.79 4.23
C THR A 272 23.03 -15.38 2.83
N ALA A 273 23.91 -14.75 2.06
CA ALA A 273 23.67 -14.55 0.64
C ALA A 273 23.59 -15.91 -0.08
N THR A 274 22.54 -16.13 -0.83
CA THR A 274 22.26 -17.38 -1.51
C THR A 274 22.01 -17.14 -3.02
N GLU A 275 21.84 -18.20 -3.78
CA GLU A 275 21.37 -18.13 -5.18
C GLU A 275 19.84 -18.27 -5.27
N GLU A 276 19.16 -18.15 -4.14
CA GLU A 276 17.71 -18.27 -4.07
C GLU A 276 17.02 -17.04 -4.65
N PHE A 277 15.84 -17.26 -5.17
CA PHE A 277 15.03 -16.17 -5.69
C PHE A 277 13.53 -16.48 -5.57
N VAL A 278 12.76 -15.41 -5.51
CA VAL A 278 11.29 -15.46 -5.55
C VAL A 278 10.80 -14.95 -6.91
N ARG A 279 9.73 -15.54 -7.39
CA ARG A 279 8.93 -15.02 -8.50
C ARG A 279 7.54 -14.77 -8.00
N ASP A 280 7.13 -13.52 -8.08
CA ASP A 280 5.80 -13.09 -7.73
C ASP A 280 5.04 -12.59 -8.95
N SER A 281 3.75 -12.83 -8.99
CA SER A 281 2.86 -12.19 -9.95
C SER A 281 1.51 -11.93 -9.31
N LEU A 282 0.96 -10.74 -9.60
CA LEU A 282 -0.38 -10.35 -9.20
C LEU A 282 -1.12 -9.82 -10.43
N VAL A 283 -2.30 -10.37 -10.67
CA VAL A 283 -3.28 -9.87 -11.63
C VAL A 283 -4.51 -9.46 -10.88
N ALA A 284 -4.97 -8.22 -11.06
CA ALA A 284 -6.18 -7.73 -10.44
C ALA A 284 -7.05 -6.99 -11.45
N GLY A 285 -8.36 -7.17 -11.36
CA GLY A 285 -9.32 -6.59 -12.28
C GLY A 285 -10.61 -6.15 -11.61
N TYR A 286 -11.21 -5.12 -12.18
CA TYR A 286 -12.49 -4.56 -11.78
C TYR A 286 -13.33 -4.32 -13.02
N ALA A 287 -14.59 -4.72 -12.98
CA ALA A 287 -15.60 -4.39 -13.97
C ALA A 287 -16.87 -3.91 -13.25
N GLY A 288 -17.26 -2.66 -13.48
CA GLY A 288 -18.40 -2.06 -12.79
C GLY A 288 -19.31 -1.27 -13.72
N VAL A 289 -20.59 -1.26 -13.38
CA VAL A 289 -21.60 -0.42 -14.03
C VAL A 289 -22.15 0.55 -13.00
N ASN A 290 -22.16 1.82 -13.34
CA ASN A 290 -22.71 2.89 -12.50
C ASN A 290 -23.97 3.45 -13.15
N PHE A 291 -24.97 3.70 -12.33
CA PHE A 291 -26.23 4.32 -12.73
C PHE A 291 -26.44 5.59 -11.91
N SER A 292 -26.77 6.68 -12.58
CA SER A 292 -27.14 7.96 -11.98
C SER A 292 -28.60 8.24 -12.28
N LEU A 293 -29.42 8.32 -11.24
CA LEU A 293 -30.88 8.48 -11.33
C LEU A 293 -31.30 9.77 -10.64
N PHE A 294 -32.48 10.30 -10.98
CA PHE A 294 -33.03 11.49 -10.37
C PHE A 294 -32.04 12.69 -10.38
N GLU A 295 -31.52 13.01 -11.57
CA GLU A 295 -30.56 14.11 -11.77
C GLU A 295 -29.28 13.99 -10.94
N GLY A 296 -28.85 12.75 -10.61
CA GLY A 296 -27.64 12.49 -9.83
C GLY A 296 -27.88 12.24 -8.34
N HIS A 297 -29.07 12.52 -7.82
CA HIS A 297 -29.38 12.33 -6.40
C HIS A 297 -29.32 10.88 -5.93
N VAL A 298 -29.41 9.92 -6.83
CA VAL A 298 -29.28 8.49 -6.51
C VAL A 298 -28.29 7.87 -7.46
N THR A 299 -27.17 7.42 -6.93
CA THR A 299 -26.18 6.67 -7.69
C THR A 299 -26.14 5.22 -7.22
N GLN A 300 -26.01 4.31 -8.17
CA GLN A 300 -25.95 2.87 -7.91
C GLN A 300 -24.75 2.30 -8.65
N ARG A 301 -24.04 1.38 -8.03
CA ARG A 301 -22.89 0.70 -8.61
C ARG A 301 -23.00 -0.80 -8.37
N LEU A 302 -22.80 -1.57 -9.43
CA LEU A 302 -22.62 -3.02 -9.36
C LEU A 302 -21.25 -3.33 -9.94
N ALA A 303 -20.42 -4.08 -9.22
CA ALA A 303 -19.06 -4.38 -9.63
C ALA A 303 -18.70 -5.83 -9.38
N LEU A 304 -17.92 -6.40 -10.29
CA LEU A 304 -17.19 -7.65 -10.14
C LEU A 304 -15.71 -7.31 -10.04
N ILE A 305 -15.05 -7.83 -9.01
CA ILE A 305 -13.65 -7.61 -8.69
C ILE A 305 -12.99 -8.98 -8.57
N ALA A 306 -11.82 -9.16 -9.15
CA ALA A 306 -11.07 -10.40 -9.04
C ALA A 306 -9.57 -10.11 -8.95
N SER A 307 -8.86 -10.90 -8.15
CA SER A 307 -7.41 -10.93 -8.08
C SER A 307 -6.89 -12.36 -8.02
N ASP A 308 -5.70 -12.56 -8.58
CA ASP A 308 -4.94 -13.81 -8.57
C ASP A 308 -3.50 -13.45 -8.25
N SER A 309 -2.95 -14.05 -7.19
CA SER A 309 -1.55 -13.92 -6.79
C SER A 309 -0.88 -15.29 -6.88
N ASP A 310 0.33 -15.35 -7.47
CA ASP A 310 1.15 -16.56 -7.58
C ASP A 310 2.57 -16.21 -7.10
N ARG A 311 3.00 -16.87 -6.04
CA ARG A 311 4.29 -16.64 -5.40
C ARG A 311 5.08 -17.95 -5.35
N ARG A 312 6.30 -17.95 -5.89
CA ARG A 312 7.15 -19.14 -6.03
C ARG A 312 8.56 -18.87 -5.58
N PHE A 313 9.02 -19.70 -4.65
CA PHE A 313 10.39 -19.69 -4.15
C PHE A 313 11.21 -20.75 -4.88
N TYR A 314 12.43 -20.41 -5.21
CA TYR A 314 13.38 -21.27 -5.90
C TYR A 314 14.67 -21.35 -5.12
N GLY A 315 15.06 -22.55 -4.76
CA GLY A 315 16.26 -22.88 -3.99
C GLY A 315 16.03 -24.12 -3.18
N LEU A 316 16.77 -25.18 -3.47
CA LEU A 316 16.69 -26.46 -2.78
C LEU A 316 18.06 -26.82 -2.24
N TYR A 317 18.13 -27.14 -0.97
CA TYR A 317 19.31 -27.65 -0.31
C TYR A 317 19.11 -29.12 0.01
N THR A 318 19.88 -29.99 -0.64
CA THR A 318 19.81 -31.44 -0.41
C THR A 318 21.13 -31.96 0.20
N PRO A 319 21.08 -32.79 1.26
CA PRO A 319 22.30 -33.40 1.78
C PRO A 319 23.05 -34.18 0.71
N ALA A 320 24.36 -34.00 0.63
CA ALA A 320 25.17 -34.76 -0.31
C ALA A 320 25.20 -36.25 0.08
N THR A 321 25.07 -37.16 -0.89
CA THR A 321 25.05 -38.59 -0.65
C THR A 321 26.33 -39.15 -0.01
N THR A 322 27.45 -38.45 -0.19
CA THR A 322 28.76 -38.84 0.35
C THR A 322 29.13 -38.17 1.66
N ASN A 323 28.48 -37.08 1.99
CA ASN A 323 28.67 -36.34 3.24
C ASN A 323 27.33 -35.66 3.64
N PRO A 324 26.61 -36.18 4.63
CA PRO A 324 25.31 -35.61 5.05
C PRO A 324 25.40 -34.23 5.67
N ASP A 325 26.59 -33.78 6.10
CA ASP A 325 26.82 -32.42 6.61
C ASP A 325 27.04 -31.39 5.48
N LEU A 326 27.17 -31.84 4.25
CA LEU A 326 27.31 -31.01 3.07
C LEU A 326 25.97 -30.92 2.32
N TYR A 327 25.43 -29.74 2.19
CA TYR A 327 24.23 -29.46 1.40
C TYR A 327 24.58 -28.95 0.01
N LEU A 328 23.89 -29.47 -0.99
CA LEU A 328 24.03 -29.06 -2.39
C LEU A 328 22.86 -28.20 -2.77
N PHE A 329 23.14 -27.01 -3.30
CA PHE A 329 22.14 -26.12 -3.85
C PHE A 329 21.63 -26.61 -5.22
N SER A 330 20.34 -26.43 -5.46
CA SER A 330 19.70 -26.64 -6.75
C SER A 330 18.64 -25.56 -6.97
N PRO A 331 18.55 -24.94 -8.17
CA PRO A 331 17.57 -23.90 -8.46
C PRO A 331 16.15 -24.43 -8.71
N GLY A 332 15.79 -25.59 -8.12
CA GLY A 332 14.44 -26.12 -8.18
C GLY A 332 13.43 -25.30 -7.37
N GLU A 333 12.15 -25.41 -7.71
CA GLU A 333 11.07 -24.79 -6.94
C GLU A 333 10.97 -25.46 -5.56
N SER A 334 11.06 -24.65 -4.49
CA SER A 334 11.06 -25.12 -3.10
C SER A 334 9.73 -24.91 -2.40
N PHE A 335 8.99 -23.87 -2.80
CA PHE A 335 7.69 -23.53 -2.25
C PHE A 335 6.88 -22.77 -3.30
N TYR A 336 5.56 -22.99 -3.30
CA TYR A 336 4.63 -22.08 -3.98
C TYR A 336 3.41 -21.80 -3.14
N ALA A 337 2.82 -20.62 -3.36
CA ALA A 337 1.54 -20.22 -2.80
C ALA A 337 0.75 -19.45 -3.87
N GLN A 338 -0.51 -19.81 -4.03
CA GLN A 338 -1.45 -19.15 -4.93
C GLN A 338 -2.66 -18.71 -4.13
N GLY A 339 -3.02 -17.44 -4.25
CA GLY A 339 -4.17 -16.82 -3.62
C GLY A 339 -5.11 -16.24 -4.66
N ASP A 340 -6.40 -16.60 -4.62
CA ASP A 340 -7.42 -16.03 -5.48
C ASP A 340 -8.48 -15.33 -4.63
N ALA A 341 -8.97 -14.18 -5.07
CA ALA A 341 -10.14 -13.53 -4.49
C ALA A 341 -11.11 -13.10 -5.59
N THR A 342 -12.39 -13.35 -5.39
CA THR A 342 -13.46 -12.88 -6.28
C THR A 342 -14.55 -12.25 -5.45
N ARG A 343 -14.88 -10.98 -5.72
CA ARG A 343 -15.86 -10.18 -5.00
C ARG A 343 -16.94 -9.67 -5.96
N LEU A 344 -18.20 -9.83 -5.55
CA LEU A 344 -19.33 -9.12 -6.12
C LEU A 344 -19.74 -8.03 -5.15
N GLU A 345 -19.78 -6.78 -5.61
CA GLU A 345 -20.09 -5.61 -4.79
C GLU A 345 -21.25 -4.82 -5.39
N TYR A 346 -22.21 -4.44 -4.53
CA TYR A 346 -23.24 -3.47 -4.83
C TYR A 346 -23.15 -2.31 -3.85
N GLN A 347 -23.17 -1.07 -4.36
CA GLN A 347 -23.20 0.16 -3.56
C GLN A 347 -24.24 1.12 -4.11
N GLY A 348 -25.02 1.71 -3.21
CA GLY A 348 -25.90 2.81 -3.51
C GLY A 348 -25.56 4.05 -2.69
N VAL A 349 -25.71 5.22 -3.28
CA VAL A 349 -25.60 6.52 -2.60
C VAL A 349 -26.86 7.30 -2.88
N ILE A 350 -27.45 7.88 -1.83
CA ILE A 350 -28.65 8.73 -1.90
C ILE A 350 -28.29 10.10 -1.31
N GLU A 351 -28.19 11.11 -2.14
CA GLU A 351 -28.14 12.51 -1.73
C GLU A 351 -29.57 12.99 -1.43
N ALA A 352 -30.04 12.75 -0.20
CA ALA A 352 -31.40 13.09 0.19
C ALA A 352 -31.65 14.61 0.11
N ASN A 353 -30.62 15.40 0.34
CA ASN A 353 -30.57 16.86 0.13
C ASN A 353 -29.10 17.32 0.24
N ALA A 354 -28.85 18.63 0.07
CA ALA A 354 -27.52 19.22 0.09
C ALA A 354 -26.71 19.01 1.40
N THR A 355 -27.34 18.47 2.44
CA THR A 355 -26.71 18.27 3.76
C THR A 355 -26.76 16.83 4.24
N ASN A 356 -27.50 15.93 3.59
CA ASN A 356 -27.67 14.55 4.02
C ASN A 356 -27.41 13.58 2.87
N GLU A 357 -26.50 12.66 3.10
CA GLU A 357 -26.12 11.59 2.23
C GLU A 357 -26.25 10.24 2.95
N PHE A 358 -26.77 9.22 2.25
CA PHE A 358 -26.82 7.84 2.69
C PHE A 358 -26.05 6.97 1.71
N THR A 359 -25.01 6.30 2.20
CA THR A 359 -24.28 5.26 1.48
C THR A 359 -24.69 3.90 2.05
N TYR A 360 -25.00 2.95 1.19
CA TYR A 360 -25.34 1.58 1.59
C TYR A 360 -24.82 0.58 0.58
N GLY A 361 -24.61 -0.65 1.03
CA GLY A 361 -24.14 -1.67 0.12
C GLY A 361 -24.16 -3.07 0.69
N ALA A 362 -23.90 -4.00 -0.21
CA ALA A 362 -23.73 -5.41 0.07
C ALA A 362 -22.59 -5.96 -0.78
N GLU A 363 -21.80 -6.86 -0.22
CA GLU A 363 -20.71 -7.52 -0.94
C GLU A 363 -20.60 -8.97 -0.51
N THR A 364 -20.09 -9.81 -1.38
CA THR A 364 -19.66 -11.16 -1.05
C THR A 364 -18.34 -11.44 -1.73
N GLU A 365 -17.40 -11.93 -0.95
CA GLU A 365 -16.05 -12.29 -1.39
C GLU A 365 -15.83 -13.78 -1.17
N LEU A 366 -15.24 -14.41 -2.15
CA LEU A 366 -14.74 -15.77 -2.09
C LEU A 366 -13.24 -15.71 -2.22
N THR A 367 -12.54 -16.23 -1.23
CA THR A 367 -11.08 -16.33 -1.20
C THR A 367 -10.66 -17.79 -1.24
N THR A 368 -9.62 -18.12 -1.98
CA THR A 368 -9.02 -19.45 -2.03
C THR A 368 -7.50 -19.36 -1.85
N LEU A 369 -6.93 -20.39 -1.26
CA LEU A 369 -5.50 -20.58 -1.08
C LEU A 369 -5.11 -21.97 -1.59
N THR A 370 -4.01 -22.05 -2.32
CA THR A 370 -3.29 -23.31 -2.58
C THR A 370 -1.82 -23.09 -2.27
N THR A 371 -1.24 -23.92 -1.41
CA THR A 371 0.19 -23.82 -1.07
C THR A 371 0.81 -25.21 -0.96
N ASP A 372 2.08 -25.31 -1.31
CA ASP A 372 2.85 -26.57 -1.23
C ASP A 372 4.33 -26.27 -0.94
N THR A 373 4.95 -27.13 -0.16
CA THR A 373 6.39 -27.12 0.08
C THR A 373 7.02 -28.29 -0.69
N LEU A 374 7.73 -27.97 -1.74
CA LEU A 374 8.37 -28.95 -2.64
C LEU A 374 9.82 -29.22 -2.19
N PRO A 375 10.42 -30.35 -2.50
CA PRO A 375 9.92 -31.47 -3.31
C PRO A 375 9.51 -32.70 -2.49
N ASP A 376 8.92 -32.58 -1.31
CA ASP A 376 8.52 -33.75 -0.54
C ASP A 376 7.27 -34.40 -1.17
N PRO A 377 7.38 -35.58 -1.83
CA PRO A 377 6.25 -36.26 -2.43
C PRO A 377 5.23 -36.79 -1.41
N ALA A 378 5.54 -36.74 -0.11
CA ALA A 378 4.61 -37.06 0.96
C ALA A 378 3.73 -35.87 1.34
N ASN A 379 4.16 -34.65 1.01
CA ASN A 379 3.35 -33.45 1.22
C ASN A 379 2.33 -33.33 0.08
N MET A 380 1.08 -33.19 0.44
CA MET A 380 0.01 -32.85 -0.50
C MET A 380 -0.20 -31.35 -0.46
N PRO A 381 -0.49 -30.70 -1.62
CA PRO A 381 -0.86 -29.30 -1.61
C PRO A 381 -1.98 -29.03 -0.60
N VAL A 382 -1.77 -28.01 0.21
CA VAL A 382 -2.80 -27.55 1.15
C VAL A 382 -3.71 -26.57 0.42
N THR A 383 -5.01 -26.77 0.56
CA THR A 383 -6.02 -25.87 -0.05
C THR A 383 -6.95 -25.36 1.04
N GLY A 384 -7.20 -24.07 1.02
CA GLY A 384 -8.16 -23.39 1.88
C GLY A 384 -9.18 -22.61 1.06
N ARG A 385 -10.36 -22.42 1.62
CA ARG A 385 -11.41 -21.59 1.00
C ARG A 385 -12.26 -20.95 2.08
N ASP A 386 -12.57 -19.68 1.88
CA ASP A 386 -13.49 -18.96 2.75
C ASP A 386 -14.43 -18.05 1.96
N ARG A 387 -15.57 -17.72 2.56
CA ARG A 387 -16.54 -16.77 2.02
C ARG A 387 -16.94 -15.79 3.11
N LEU A 388 -16.74 -14.52 2.81
CA LEU A 388 -17.18 -13.39 3.61
C LEU A 388 -18.29 -12.64 2.89
N SER A 389 -19.43 -12.39 3.56
CA SER A 389 -20.52 -11.57 3.04
C SER A 389 -20.78 -10.39 3.96
N GLY A 390 -20.79 -9.17 3.43
CA GLY A 390 -20.92 -7.94 4.20
C GLY A 390 -22.10 -7.08 3.76
N TYR A 391 -22.77 -6.45 4.74
CA TYR A 391 -23.87 -5.51 4.53
C TYR A 391 -23.60 -4.25 5.34
N TYR A 392 -23.63 -3.08 4.71
CA TYR A 392 -23.32 -1.84 5.39
C TYR A 392 -24.25 -0.70 5.05
N GLY A 393 -24.34 0.24 5.98
CA GLY A 393 -25.04 1.50 5.79
C GLY A 393 -24.34 2.61 6.55
N GLN A 394 -24.21 3.78 5.94
CA GLN A 394 -23.62 4.98 6.51
C GLN A 394 -24.51 6.17 6.23
N TRP A 395 -24.68 7.01 7.22
CA TRP A 395 -25.34 8.30 7.09
C TRP A 395 -24.35 9.41 7.39
N GLN A 396 -24.31 10.41 6.52
CA GLN A 396 -23.56 11.64 6.72
C GLN A 396 -24.50 12.84 6.69
N SER A 397 -24.33 13.76 7.64
CA SER A 397 -25.13 14.97 7.72
C SER A 397 -24.27 16.18 8.07
N THR A 398 -24.42 17.26 7.30
CA THR A 398 -23.76 18.54 7.59
C THR A 398 -24.76 19.51 8.21
N LEU A 399 -24.63 19.73 9.51
CA LEU A 399 -25.49 20.61 10.30
C LEU A 399 -24.95 22.06 10.27
N ALA A 400 -25.86 23.03 10.11
CA ALA A 400 -25.53 24.46 10.08
C ALA A 400 -24.37 24.83 9.14
N ARG A 401 -24.09 24.00 8.11
CA ARG A 401 -22.98 24.13 7.15
C ARG A 401 -21.57 24.06 7.78
N GLN A 402 -21.45 23.63 9.01
CA GLN A 402 -20.18 23.66 9.76
C GLN A 402 -19.84 22.34 10.45
N LEU A 403 -20.84 21.60 10.90
CA LEU A 403 -20.64 20.35 11.63
C LEU A 403 -21.09 19.18 10.78
N THR A 404 -20.16 18.40 10.26
CA THR A 404 -20.42 17.15 9.57
C THR A 404 -20.35 16.00 10.55
N LEU A 405 -21.42 15.22 10.64
CA LEU A 405 -21.51 14.01 11.45
C LEU A 405 -21.63 12.81 10.51
N THR A 406 -20.89 11.77 10.79
CA THR A 406 -20.93 10.49 10.05
C THR A 406 -21.20 9.37 11.03
N GLY A 407 -22.17 8.51 10.73
CA GLY A 407 -22.46 7.31 11.50
C GLY A 407 -22.66 6.12 10.55
N GLY A 408 -21.96 5.03 10.80
CA GLY A 408 -22.01 3.83 9.97
C GLY A 408 -22.10 2.55 10.79
N VAL A 409 -22.70 1.54 10.19
CA VAL A 409 -22.77 0.17 10.71
C VAL A 409 -22.57 -0.82 9.58
N ARG A 410 -21.86 -1.89 9.89
CA ARG A 410 -21.66 -3.02 8.97
C ARG A 410 -21.84 -4.32 9.74
N TYR A 411 -22.47 -5.28 9.10
CA TYR A 411 -22.54 -6.66 9.54
C TYR A 411 -21.86 -7.54 8.50
N ASP A 412 -20.89 -8.31 8.94
CA ASP A 412 -20.18 -9.30 8.16
C ASP A 412 -20.59 -10.70 8.64
N ASP A 413 -20.82 -11.61 7.70
CA ASP A 413 -21.09 -13.02 7.93
C ASP A 413 -19.98 -13.83 7.27
N ASP A 414 -19.05 -14.29 8.10
CA ASP A 414 -17.94 -15.15 7.70
C ASP A 414 -18.36 -16.62 7.80
N GLN A 415 -18.02 -17.39 6.77
CA GLN A 415 -18.45 -18.80 6.70
C GLN A 415 -17.85 -19.66 7.82
N GLN A 416 -16.67 -19.31 8.32
CA GLN A 416 -15.94 -20.08 9.33
C GLN A 416 -16.10 -19.49 10.73
N PHE A 417 -16.11 -18.17 10.85
CA PHE A 417 -16.06 -17.44 12.12
C PHE A 417 -17.38 -16.78 12.52
N GLY A 418 -18.40 -16.84 11.65
CA GLY A 418 -19.74 -16.32 11.96
C GLY A 418 -19.84 -14.80 11.82
N GLY A 419 -20.82 -14.22 12.53
CA GLY A 419 -21.23 -12.83 12.36
C GLY A 419 -20.41 -11.84 13.20
N HIS A 420 -19.95 -10.75 12.57
CA HIS A 420 -19.26 -9.63 13.21
C HIS A 420 -19.95 -8.30 12.88
N THR A 421 -20.00 -7.38 13.85
CA THR A 421 -20.60 -6.06 13.65
C THR A 421 -19.56 -4.98 13.88
N SER A 422 -19.36 -4.14 12.87
CA SER A 422 -18.49 -2.97 12.95
C SER A 422 -19.32 -1.68 12.94
N ILE A 423 -18.91 -0.72 13.76
CA ILE A 423 -19.54 0.61 13.83
C ILE A 423 -18.48 1.70 13.65
N LYS A 424 -18.91 2.82 13.09
CA LYS A 424 -18.11 4.03 12.95
C LYS A 424 -18.93 5.26 13.32
N LEU A 425 -18.32 6.16 14.08
CA LEU A 425 -18.86 7.48 14.41
C LEU A 425 -17.76 8.51 14.17
N ALA A 426 -18.05 9.52 13.36
CA ALA A 426 -17.07 10.56 13.09
C ALA A 426 -17.71 11.93 13.05
N ALA A 427 -16.95 12.96 13.41
CA ALA A 427 -17.37 14.35 13.41
C ALA A 427 -16.25 15.26 12.88
N ALA A 428 -16.59 16.19 12.01
CA ALA A 428 -15.73 17.27 11.56
C ALA A 428 -16.46 18.61 11.80
N TRP A 429 -15.86 19.48 12.61
CA TRP A 429 -16.45 20.76 12.94
C TRP A 429 -15.59 21.90 12.40
N GLN A 430 -16.11 22.55 11.38
CA GLN A 430 -15.49 23.70 10.73
C GLN A 430 -15.80 24.97 11.53
N LEU A 431 -14.77 25.66 11.97
CA LEU A 431 -14.83 26.91 12.71
C LEU A 431 -14.12 28.01 11.92
N PHE A 432 -14.47 29.25 12.18
CA PHE A 432 -13.83 30.43 11.59
C PHE A 432 -13.78 30.36 10.05
N GLU A 433 -14.95 30.08 9.43
CA GLU A 433 -15.10 29.95 7.97
C GLU A 433 -14.23 28.83 7.36
N GLY A 434 -14.01 27.73 8.10
CA GLY A 434 -13.20 26.59 7.67
C GLY A 434 -11.70 26.72 7.96
N ALA A 435 -11.26 27.84 8.54
CA ALA A 435 -9.85 28.00 8.90
C ALA A 435 -9.39 27.01 9.99
N THR A 436 -10.30 26.57 10.85
CA THR A 436 -10.05 25.53 11.86
C THR A 436 -11.04 24.39 11.68
N VAL A 437 -10.56 23.15 11.63
CA VAL A 437 -11.39 21.94 11.64
C VAL A 437 -11.03 21.11 12.85
N LEU A 438 -12.00 20.91 13.75
CA LEU A 438 -11.88 19.95 14.84
C LEU A 438 -12.43 18.61 14.39
N ARG A 439 -11.68 17.53 14.60
CA ARG A 439 -12.03 16.17 14.17
C ARG A 439 -12.12 15.22 15.35
N ALA A 440 -13.05 14.29 15.27
CA ALA A 440 -13.13 13.15 16.17
C ALA A 440 -13.65 11.94 15.38
N ASP A 441 -13.09 10.79 15.69
CA ASP A 441 -13.46 9.51 15.07
C ASP A 441 -13.43 8.41 16.14
N TYR A 442 -14.37 7.47 16.02
CA TYR A 442 -14.38 6.20 16.74
C TYR A 442 -14.79 5.11 15.77
N GLY A 443 -14.07 4.01 15.78
CA GLY A 443 -14.40 2.83 15.00
C GLY A 443 -13.95 1.56 15.68
N ASN A 444 -14.63 0.48 15.36
CA ASN A 444 -14.16 -0.86 15.65
C ASN A 444 -14.08 -1.69 14.36
N GLY A 445 -13.36 -2.79 14.40
CA GLY A 445 -13.19 -3.69 13.28
C GLY A 445 -12.78 -5.08 13.73
N PHE A 446 -12.70 -5.97 12.76
CA PHE A 446 -12.21 -7.32 12.95
C PHE A 446 -11.38 -7.75 11.74
N LYS A 447 -10.54 -8.77 11.96
CA LYS A 447 -9.84 -9.49 10.89
C LYS A 447 -10.00 -10.98 11.14
N ALA A 448 -10.49 -11.70 10.14
CA ALA A 448 -10.56 -13.16 10.19
C ALA A 448 -9.14 -13.75 10.07
N PRO A 449 -8.83 -14.88 10.76
CA PRO A 449 -7.60 -15.61 10.52
C PRO A 449 -7.44 -15.93 9.04
N THR A 450 -6.26 -15.73 8.48
CA THR A 450 -6.00 -15.99 7.05
C THR A 450 -6.12 -17.48 6.74
N LEU A 451 -6.34 -17.80 5.47
CA LEU A 451 -6.34 -19.19 5.02
C LEU A 451 -4.98 -19.86 5.25
N TYR A 452 -3.89 -19.10 5.18
CA TYR A 452 -2.55 -19.60 5.48
C TYR A 452 -2.40 -19.97 6.96
N GLN A 453 -2.83 -19.09 7.87
CA GLN A 453 -2.79 -19.34 9.32
C GLN A 453 -3.64 -20.56 9.73
N GLN A 454 -4.74 -20.80 9.01
CA GLN A 454 -5.67 -21.88 9.31
C GLN A 454 -5.26 -23.24 8.74
N PHE A 455 -4.73 -23.27 7.53
CA PHE A 455 -4.56 -24.51 6.75
C PHE A 455 -3.11 -24.86 6.44
N SER A 456 -2.13 -23.95 6.60
CA SER A 456 -0.72 -24.25 6.34
C SER A 456 -0.15 -25.30 7.30
N PRO A 457 1.04 -25.87 7.02
CA PRO A 457 1.75 -26.73 7.96
C PRO A 457 2.00 -26.09 9.34
N TYR A 458 1.85 -24.79 9.45
CA TYR A 458 2.01 -24.00 10.68
C TYR A 458 0.69 -23.67 11.37
N SER A 459 -0.42 -24.25 10.92
CA SER A 459 -1.71 -24.09 11.61
C SER A 459 -1.64 -24.64 13.05
N ASN A 460 -2.39 -24.00 13.97
CA ASN A 460 -2.40 -24.44 15.36
C ASN A 460 -3.01 -25.86 15.49
N PRO A 461 -2.26 -26.84 16.04
CA PRO A 461 -2.74 -28.22 16.11
C PRO A 461 -3.72 -28.49 17.26
N ILE A 462 -3.85 -27.53 18.18
CA ILE A 462 -4.61 -27.74 19.45
C ILE A 462 -5.83 -26.83 19.52
N GLN A 463 -5.73 -25.62 18.99
CA GLN A 463 -6.73 -24.57 19.14
C GLN A 463 -7.11 -23.96 17.79
N THR A 464 -8.41 -23.78 17.56
CA THR A 464 -8.90 -22.95 16.44
C THR A 464 -8.61 -21.49 16.76
N LEU A 465 -8.02 -20.78 15.81
CA LEU A 465 -7.77 -19.34 15.92
C LEU A 465 -9.10 -18.58 15.99
N ALA A 466 -9.14 -17.55 16.82
CA ALA A 466 -10.25 -16.61 16.89
C ALA A 466 -9.93 -15.38 16.03
N PRO A 467 -10.95 -14.70 15.46
CA PRO A 467 -10.75 -13.44 14.78
C PRO A 467 -10.12 -12.37 15.68
N GLU A 468 -9.23 -11.58 15.11
CA GLU A 468 -8.70 -10.38 15.72
C GLU A 468 -9.79 -9.31 15.77
N THR A 469 -9.85 -8.54 16.83
CA THR A 469 -10.82 -7.46 16.98
C THR A 469 -10.15 -6.23 17.56
N ALA A 470 -10.41 -5.07 16.97
CA ALA A 470 -9.88 -3.82 17.47
C ALA A 470 -10.96 -2.75 17.62
N ALA A 471 -10.72 -1.85 18.57
CA ALA A 471 -11.46 -0.61 18.71
C ALA A 471 -10.49 0.55 18.93
N GLY A 472 -10.74 1.66 18.26
CA GLY A 472 -9.90 2.84 18.38
C GLY A 472 -10.68 4.13 18.26
N TRP A 473 -10.09 5.19 18.76
CA TRP A 473 -10.62 6.54 18.62
C TRP A 473 -9.50 7.53 18.39
N GLU A 474 -9.86 8.67 17.81
CA GLU A 474 -8.93 9.78 17.63
C GLU A 474 -9.63 11.12 17.82
N VAL A 475 -8.85 12.11 18.20
CA VAL A 475 -9.24 13.52 18.19
C VAL A 475 -8.14 14.34 17.55
N GLY A 476 -8.51 15.29 16.72
CA GLY A 476 -7.53 16.11 16.01
C GLY A 476 -8.03 17.51 15.71
N ALA A 477 -7.09 18.35 15.31
CA ALA A 477 -7.36 19.71 14.85
C ALA A 477 -6.47 20.03 13.65
N ASP A 478 -7.09 20.61 12.63
CA ASP A 478 -6.42 21.22 11.48
C ASP A 478 -6.60 22.71 11.53
N GLN A 479 -5.54 23.46 11.32
CA GLN A 479 -5.53 24.92 11.33
C GLN A 479 -4.90 25.46 10.05
N LEU A 480 -5.65 26.20 9.27
CA LEU A 480 -5.13 27.02 8.18
C LEU A 480 -4.64 28.36 8.71
N LEU A 481 -3.43 28.72 8.38
CA LEU A 481 -2.74 29.94 8.82
C LEU A 481 -2.20 30.70 7.60
N LEU A 482 -1.84 31.96 7.81
CA LEU A 482 -1.20 32.82 6.80
C LEU A 482 -1.98 32.87 5.47
N SER A 483 -3.30 33.07 5.55
CA SER A 483 -4.18 33.06 4.36
C SER A 483 -4.05 31.73 3.57
N GLN A 484 -4.12 30.61 4.28
CA GLN A 484 -4.09 29.24 3.77
C GLN A 484 -2.73 28.78 3.21
N GLN A 485 -1.66 29.56 3.38
CA GLN A 485 -0.31 29.18 2.95
C GLN A 485 0.35 28.16 3.89
N LEU A 486 -0.17 28.00 5.09
CA LEU A 486 0.34 27.09 6.10
C LEU A 486 -0.82 26.29 6.69
N ARG A 487 -0.73 24.97 6.64
CA ARG A 487 -1.62 24.05 7.35
C ARG A 487 -0.86 23.37 8.46
N ALA A 488 -1.39 23.44 9.67
CA ALA A 488 -0.92 22.70 10.84
C ALA A 488 -1.97 21.68 11.24
N SER A 489 -1.57 20.44 11.50
CA SER A 489 -2.44 19.35 11.94
C SER A 489 -1.86 18.71 13.18
N LEU A 490 -2.72 18.40 14.15
CA LEU A 490 -2.37 17.67 15.37
C LEU A 490 -3.44 16.63 15.63
N THR A 491 -3.03 15.38 15.88
CA THR A 491 -3.95 14.26 16.19
C THR A 491 -3.40 13.46 17.35
N TYR A 492 -4.26 13.12 18.30
CA TYR A 492 -4.03 12.08 19.30
C TYR A 492 -4.91 10.88 18.95
N PHE A 493 -4.37 9.67 19.05
CA PHE A 493 -5.09 8.43 18.79
C PHE A 493 -4.80 7.39 19.86
N ASP A 494 -5.75 6.45 20.01
CA ASP A 494 -5.66 5.32 20.93
C ASP A 494 -6.41 4.13 20.33
N ARG A 495 -5.79 2.95 20.31
CA ARG A 495 -6.34 1.69 19.78
C ARG A 495 -6.01 0.55 20.72
N HIS A 496 -6.99 -0.31 20.97
CA HIS A 496 -6.84 -1.57 21.66
C HIS A 496 -7.28 -2.71 20.77
N GLU A 497 -6.56 -3.80 20.87
CA GLU A 497 -6.79 -4.98 20.06
C GLU A 497 -6.81 -6.23 20.92
N HIS A 498 -7.60 -7.21 20.51
CA HIS A 498 -7.77 -8.49 21.18
C HIS A 498 -7.62 -9.63 20.19
N ASN A 499 -7.04 -10.74 20.67
CA ASN A 499 -6.82 -11.96 19.89
C ASN A 499 -5.92 -11.76 18.66
N GLU A 500 -5.00 -10.79 18.68
CA GLU A 500 -3.98 -10.67 17.65
C GLU A 500 -3.32 -12.01 17.36
N ILE A 501 -3.10 -12.36 16.11
CA ILE A 501 -2.53 -13.65 15.71
C ILE A 501 -1.05 -13.47 15.44
N ASP A 502 -0.26 -14.21 16.20
CA ASP A 502 1.19 -14.19 16.12
C ASP A 502 1.74 -15.60 15.89
N PHE A 503 3.03 -15.71 15.60
CA PHE A 503 3.71 -16.95 15.30
C PHE A 503 4.63 -17.38 16.44
N ASN A 504 4.37 -18.58 17.02
CA ASN A 504 5.22 -19.17 18.03
C ASN A 504 6.27 -20.07 17.38
N GLU A 505 7.53 -19.69 17.44
CA GLU A 505 8.64 -20.55 17.04
C GLU A 505 8.85 -21.69 18.05
N CYS A 506 8.99 -22.90 17.55
CA CYS A 506 9.17 -24.10 18.37
C CYS A 506 10.65 -24.52 18.49
N PHE A 507 11.54 -23.59 18.72
CA PHE A 507 12.96 -23.89 18.91
C PHE A 507 13.48 -23.28 20.24
N PRO A 508 13.80 -24.10 21.28
CA PRO A 508 13.63 -25.57 21.36
C PRO A 508 12.17 -26.00 21.43
N ALA A 509 11.84 -27.15 20.85
CA ALA A 509 10.48 -27.69 20.86
C ALA A 509 10.02 -28.03 22.29
N VAL A 510 9.18 -27.16 22.89
CA VAL A 510 8.62 -27.32 24.23
C VAL A 510 7.09 -27.29 24.15
N GLY A 511 6.45 -28.35 24.70
CA GLY A 511 5.00 -28.46 24.75
C GLY A 511 4.40 -29.33 23.62
N LEU A 512 3.09 -29.65 23.77
CA LEU A 512 2.38 -30.57 22.87
C LEU A 512 2.25 -30.01 21.46
N ALA A 513 1.97 -28.72 21.32
CA ALA A 513 1.83 -28.07 20.00
C ALA A 513 3.14 -28.13 19.21
N CYS A 514 4.29 -27.86 19.86
CA CYS A 514 5.60 -27.95 19.24
C CYS A 514 6.03 -29.40 18.89
N THR A 515 5.45 -30.40 19.51
CA THR A 515 5.69 -31.80 19.14
C THR A 515 5.04 -32.10 17.78
N ASP A 516 3.86 -31.57 17.53
CA ASP A 516 3.12 -31.75 16.27
C ASP A 516 3.55 -30.74 15.18
N ARG A 517 4.09 -29.60 15.60
CA ARG A 517 4.54 -28.49 14.72
C ARG A 517 5.97 -28.05 15.10
N PRO A 518 7.01 -28.83 14.76
CA PRO A 518 8.37 -28.53 15.20
C PRO A 518 8.94 -27.22 14.63
N GLY A 519 8.41 -26.73 13.50
CA GLY A 519 8.78 -25.44 12.90
C GLY A 519 8.04 -24.23 13.49
N GLY A 520 7.03 -24.48 14.34
CA GLY A 520 6.20 -23.41 14.93
C GLY A 520 4.74 -23.48 14.51
N TYR A 521 3.93 -22.62 15.10
CA TYR A 521 2.48 -22.55 14.84
C TYR A 521 1.91 -21.17 15.18
N TYR A 522 0.81 -20.78 14.50
CA TYR A 522 0.07 -19.56 14.79
C TYR A 522 -0.79 -19.71 16.04
N TYR A 523 -0.91 -18.63 16.82
CA TYR A 523 -1.73 -18.59 18.03
C TYR A 523 -2.27 -17.19 18.28
N ASN A 524 -3.37 -17.07 19.01
CA ASN A 524 -3.86 -15.76 19.42
C ASN A 524 -3.08 -15.25 20.63
N VAL A 525 -2.48 -14.07 20.49
CA VAL A 525 -1.94 -13.25 21.59
C VAL A 525 -3.11 -12.60 22.34
N GLY A 526 -2.91 -12.26 23.59
CA GLY A 526 -4.00 -11.76 24.42
C GLY A 526 -4.51 -10.39 24.01
N ARG A 527 -3.68 -9.36 24.17
CA ARG A 527 -4.07 -7.96 23.92
C ARG A 527 -2.87 -7.12 23.55
N THR A 528 -3.07 -6.27 22.56
CA THR A 528 -2.11 -5.22 22.21
C THR A 528 -2.77 -3.86 22.28
N SER A 529 -1.96 -2.82 22.47
CA SER A 529 -2.43 -1.43 22.43
C SER A 529 -1.45 -0.51 21.73
N ALA A 530 -1.99 0.46 21.01
CA ALA A 530 -1.22 1.47 20.32
C ALA A 530 -1.82 2.86 20.54
N SER A 531 -1.03 3.78 21.08
CA SER A 531 -1.46 5.17 21.27
C SER A 531 -0.36 6.15 20.88
N GLY A 532 -0.74 7.36 20.49
CA GLY A 532 0.28 8.31 20.08
C GLY A 532 -0.23 9.67 19.66
N VAL A 533 0.74 10.50 19.28
CA VAL A 533 0.52 11.85 18.77
C VAL A 533 1.14 11.97 17.38
N GLU A 534 0.37 12.47 16.44
CA GLU A 534 0.82 12.85 15.10
C GLU A 534 0.72 14.36 14.94
N ALA A 535 1.77 14.99 14.45
CA ALA A 535 1.80 16.39 14.10
C ALA A 535 2.29 16.59 12.68
N GLU A 536 1.64 17.45 11.92
CA GLU A 536 2.03 17.77 10.55
C GLU A 536 1.97 19.28 10.30
N LEU A 537 2.95 19.79 9.58
CA LEU A 537 3.01 21.16 9.11
C LEU A 537 3.30 21.15 7.61
N VAL A 538 2.41 21.69 6.80
CA VAL A 538 2.59 21.82 5.35
C VAL A 538 2.56 23.31 5.00
N ALA A 539 3.64 23.79 4.44
CA ALA A 539 3.78 25.18 4.00
C ALA A 539 3.86 25.21 2.46
N ARG A 540 2.97 25.97 1.86
CA ARG A 540 2.99 26.35 0.45
C ARG A 540 2.91 27.88 0.36
N PRO A 541 3.95 28.59 0.81
CA PRO A 541 4.03 30.03 0.61
C PRO A 541 3.99 30.29 -0.90
N ARG A 542 3.54 31.50 -1.27
CA ARG A 542 3.57 31.88 -2.70
C ARG A 542 4.97 31.62 -3.21
N ASP A 543 5.03 31.00 -4.43
CA ASP A 543 6.30 30.67 -5.10
C ASP A 543 7.50 31.48 -4.60
N PRO A 544 8.68 30.90 -4.45
CA PRO A 544 9.13 29.64 -5.05
C PRO A 544 9.32 28.46 -4.07
N PHE A 545 8.79 28.47 -2.87
CA PHE A 545 9.08 27.45 -1.86
C PHE A 545 7.84 26.64 -1.48
N SER A 546 8.03 25.33 -1.25
CA SER A 546 7.11 24.49 -0.50
C SER A 546 7.90 23.66 0.51
N ALA A 547 7.29 23.37 1.65
CA ALA A 547 7.92 22.56 2.70
C ALA A 547 6.87 21.77 3.47
N PHE A 548 7.28 20.63 4.01
CA PHE A 548 6.49 19.87 4.97
C PHE A 548 7.39 19.36 6.10
N VAL A 549 6.78 19.19 7.26
CA VAL A 549 7.38 18.49 8.40
C VAL A 549 6.27 17.67 9.05
N ASN A 550 6.55 16.41 9.35
CA ASN A 550 5.68 15.61 10.20
C ASN A 550 6.46 14.91 11.30
N TYR A 551 5.74 14.56 12.35
CA TYR A 551 6.26 13.92 13.53
C TYR A 551 5.22 12.95 14.07
N THR A 552 5.65 11.77 14.45
CA THR A 552 4.85 10.77 15.15
C THR A 552 5.56 10.33 16.41
N ASN A 553 4.84 10.32 17.53
CA ASN A 553 5.23 9.62 18.74
C ASN A 553 4.25 8.48 18.94
N LEU A 554 4.74 7.25 18.97
CA LEU A 554 3.96 6.02 19.06
C LEU A 554 4.40 5.22 20.28
N LYS A 555 3.43 4.69 21.01
CA LYS A 555 3.61 3.63 21.99
C LYS A 555 2.76 2.45 21.56
N ALA A 556 3.38 1.34 21.14
CA ALA A 556 2.73 0.09 20.73
C ALA A 556 3.29 -1.04 21.58
N ILE A 557 2.45 -1.73 22.35
CA ILE A 557 2.85 -2.74 23.34
C ILE A 557 1.91 -3.93 23.34
N ASP A 558 2.45 -5.10 23.68
CA ASP A 558 1.70 -6.22 24.22
C ASP A 558 1.32 -5.91 25.68
N GLU A 559 0.03 -5.88 25.99
CA GLU A 559 -0.49 -5.54 27.33
C GLU A 559 -0.24 -6.64 28.37
N LEU A 560 0.03 -7.88 27.95
CA LEU A 560 0.29 -8.97 28.87
C LEU A 560 1.74 -8.98 29.37
N THR A 561 2.68 -8.74 28.47
CA THR A 561 4.13 -8.74 28.77
C THR A 561 4.62 -7.35 29.13
N GLY A 562 3.97 -6.29 28.61
CA GLY A 562 4.41 -4.90 28.70
C GLY A 562 5.56 -4.58 27.75
N LEU A 563 5.95 -5.54 26.87
CA LEU A 563 7.00 -5.36 25.87
C LEU A 563 6.49 -4.57 24.67
N GLU A 564 7.42 -3.95 23.94
CA GLU A 564 7.12 -3.22 22.71
C GLU A 564 6.90 -4.19 21.56
N LEU A 565 5.93 -3.89 20.71
CA LEU A 565 5.74 -4.64 19.47
C LEU A 565 6.93 -4.46 18.55
N ALA A 566 7.38 -5.55 17.92
CA ALA A 566 8.57 -5.55 17.06
C ALA A 566 8.45 -4.57 15.88
N ARG A 567 9.55 -3.91 15.50
CA ARG A 567 9.68 -3.02 14.33
C ARG A 567 8.83 -1.76 14.36
N ARG A 568 8.26 -1.36 15.52
CA ARG A 568 7.47 -0.13 15.71
C ARG A 568 8.34 0.96 16.35
N PRO A 569 8.80 1.97 15.59
CA PRO A 569 9.61 3.05 16.18
C PRO A 569 8.78 3.95 17.10
N HIS A 570 9.32 4.27 18.28
CA HIS A 570 8.68 5.24 19.18
C HIS A 570 8.51 6.63 18.58
N ILE A 571 9.47 7.03 17.74
CA ILE A 571 9.50 8.33 17.11
C ILE A 571 9.80 8.14 15.64
N SER A 572 9.00 8.73 14.79
CA SER A 572 9.32 8.95 13.38
C SER A 572 9.08 10.41 13.02
N ALA A 573 9.90 10.94 12.12
CA ALA A 573 9.77 12.31 11.65
C ALA A 573 10.25 12.42 10.20
N ASN A 574 9.52 13.17 9.39
CA ASN A 574 9.91 13.46 8.03
C ASN A 574 9.86 14.97 7.80
N ALA A 575 10.76 15.47 6.99
CA ALA A 575 10.76 16.85 6.54
C ALA A 575 11.17 16.93 5.07
N GLY A 576 10.61 17.88 4.34
CA GLY A 576 11.00 18.13 2.97
C GLY A 576 10.88 19.61 2.60
N VAL A 577 11.74 20.04 1.70
CA VAL A 577 11.69 21.38 1.11
C VAL A 577 11.89 21.27 -0.39
N THR A 578 11.10 22.01 -1.13
CA THR A 578 11.24 22.18 -2.58
C THR A 578 11.36 23.66 -2.90
N TRP A 579 12.31 24.00 -3.74
CA TRP A 579 12.56 25.34 -4.26
C TRP A 579 12.45 25.36 -5.76
N THR A 580 11.55 26.17 -6.29
CA THR A 580 11.29 26.35 -7.73
C THR A 580 11.70 27.77 -8.15
N PRO A 581 13.02 28.07 -8.27
CA PRO A 581 13.51 29.42 -8.57
C PRO A 581 12.99 29.97 -9.92
N ARG A 582 12.63 29.07 -10.82
CA ARG A 582 12.05 29.34 -12.13
C ARG A 582 11.00 28.28 -12.43
N ALA A 583 10.09 28.58 -13.33
CA ALA A 583 9.07 27.63 -13.80
C ALA A 583 9.66 26.36 -14.46
N ASP A 584 10.90 26.42 -14.94
CA ASP A 584 11.61 25.32 -15.58
C ASP A 584 12.53 24.53 -14.64
N THR A 585 12.73 24.97 -13.39
CA THR A 585 13.73 24.42 -12.48
C THR A 585 13.12 24.11 -11.12
N SER A 586 13.29 22.89 -10.64
CA SER A 586 12.93 22.46 -9.27
C SER A 586 14.14 21.82 -8.60
N LEU A 587 14.38 22.17 -7.35
CA LEU A 587 15.41 21.58 -6.48
C LEU A 587 14.75 21.24 -5.15
N GLY A 588 15.15 20.14 -4.52
CA GLY A 588 14.59 19.78 -3.23
C GLY A 588 15.48 18.85 -2.43
N ALA A 589 15.10 18.73 -1.16
CA ALA A 589 15.68 17.76 -0.24
C ALA A 589 14.60 17.22 0.69
N SER A 590 14.76 15.97 1.11
CA SER A 590 13.94 15.35 2.15
C SER A 590 14.81 14.67 3.19
N LEU A 591 14.31 14.64 4.43
CA LEU A 591 14.87 13.96 5.59
C LEU A 591 13.84 12.99 6.10
N SER A 592 14.22 11.74 6.34
CA SER A 592 13.47 10.74 7.08
C SER A 592 14.24 10.34 8.33
N TYR A 593 13.59 10.36 9.49
CA TYR A 593 14.14 9.92 10.77
C TYR A 593 13.26 8.81 11.34
N ILE A 594 13.88 7.68 11.64
CA ILE A 594 13.26 6.53 12.30
C ILE A 594 13.95 6.32 13.63
N GLY A 595 13.20 6.32 14.73
CA GLY A 595 13.69 6.13 16.08
C GLY A 595 14.15 4.68 16.35
N ALA A 596 14.81 4.50 17.50
CA ALA A 596 15.17 3.17 17.98
C ALA A 596 13.92 2.31 18.23
N ARG A 597 14.06 1.00 18.03
CA ARG A 597 13.01 -0.01 18.15
C ARG A 597 13.64 -1.39 18.37
N PHE A 598 12.85 -2.40 18.59
CA PHE A 598 13.29 -3.80 18.61
C PHE A 598 12.88 -4.52 17.32
N ASP A 599 13.64 -5.54 16.94
CA ASP A 599 13.32 -6.39 15.78
C ASP A 599 12.44 -7.59 16.15
N ASP A 600 12.45 -7.96 17.43
CA ASP A 600 11.78 -9.13 18.02
C ASP A 600 10.82 -8.74 19.15
N ASP A 601 9.77 -9.53 19.38
CA ASP A 601 8.75 -9.30 20.42
C ASP A 601 9.29 -9.51 21.84
N ALA A 602 10.38 -10.26 22.00
CA ALA A 602 11.08 -10.39 23.27
C ALA A 602 11.91 -9.17 23.66
N ASN A 603 12.02 -8.18 22.78
CA ASN A 603 12.83 -6.97 22.91
C ASN A 603 14.31 -7.23 23.21
N THR A 604 14.86 -8.28 22.60
CA THR A 604 16.26 -8.68 22.79
C THR A 604 17.18 -8.21 21.68
N VAL A 605 16.64 -7.90 20.49
CA VAL A 605 17.38 -7.47 19.31
C VAL A 605 17.12 -5.98 19.03
N PRO A 606 17.96 -5.05 19.51
CA PRO A 606 17.73 -3.63 19.32
C PRO A 606 18.11 -3.19 17.91
N LEU A 607 17.26 -2.42 17.26
CA LEU A 607 17.53 -1.68 16.05
C LEU A 607 17.77 -0.20 16.38
N PRO A 608 18.95 0.36 16.05
CA PRO A 608 19.28 1.75 16.36
C PRO A 608 18.43 2.73 15.53
N SER A 609 18.37 3.98 15.98
CA SER A 609 17.75 5.05 15.19
C SER A 609 18.54 5.31 13.90
N SER A 610 17.82 5.68 12.85
CA SER A 610 18.38 6.02 11.54
C SER A 610 17.88 7.35 11.02
N ASN A 611 18.67 7.97 10.15
CA ASN A 611 18.25 9.13 9.38
C ASN A 611 18.73 9.02 7.94
N THR A 612 17.89 9.39 7.00
CA THR A 612 18.19 9.36 5.57
C THR A 612 17.89 10.73 4.97
N ILE A 613 18.84 11.28 4.22
CA ILE A 613 18.64 12.53 3.49
C ILE A 613 18.75 12.25 2.00
N ASN A 614 17.72 12.66 1.26
CA ASN A 614 17.68 12.60 -0.19
C ASN A 614 17.70 14.01 -0.75
N VAL A 615 18.36 14.20 -1.90
CA VAL A 615 18.34 15.45 -2.66
C VAL A 615 17.97 15.17 -4.10
N PHE A 616 17.17 16.04 -4.68
CA PHE A 616 16.62 15.84 -6.01
C PHE A 616 16.49 17.17 -6.75
N GLY A 617 16.50 17.10 -8.07
CA GLY A 617 16.26 18.25 -8.90
C GLY A 617 15.83 17.90 -10.30
N SER A 618 15.15 18.83 -10.94
CA SER A 618 14.71 18.69 -12.33
C SER A 618 14.83 20.01 -13.09
N TYR A 619 15.01 19.88 -14.41
CA TYR A 619 15.11 20.99 -15.33
C TYR A 619 14.31 20.71 -16.60
N ALA A 620 13.31 21.53 -16.89
CA ALA A 620 12.54 21.46 -18.13
C ALA A 620 13.33 22.12 -19.28
N VAL A 621 13.92 21.29 -20.14
CA VAL A 621 14.66 21.75 -21.33
C VAL A 621 13.71 22.39 -22.32
N THR A 622 12.51 21.85 -22.43
CA THR A 622 11.38 22.38 -23.20
C THR A 622 10.09 22.15 -22.42
N THR A 623 8.96 22.66 -22.90
CA THR A 623 7.64 22.35 -22.31
C THR A 623 7.29 20.87 -22.36
N ARG A 624 8.01 20.06 -23.15
CA ARG A 624 7.75 18.63 -23.36
C ARG A 624 8.87 17.70 -22.89
N LEU A 625 10.05 18.25 -22.55
CA LEU A 625 11.21 17.46 -22.17
C LEU A 625 11.81 17.99 -20.87
N GLN A 626 11.87 17.14 -19.85
CA GLN A 626 12.46 17.42 -18.56
C GLN A 626 13.61 16.44 -18.29
N LEU A 627 14.73 16.97 -17.80
CA LEU A 627 15.80 16.19 -17.20
C LEU A 627 15.63 16.19 -15.70
N PHE A 628 15.98 15.09 -15.04
CA PHE A 628 15.96 15.02 -13.59
C PHE A 628 17.13 14.18 -13.04
N ALA A 629 17.50 14.46 -11.81
CA ALA A 629 18.51 13.69 -11.09
C ALA A 629 18.21 13.70 -9.60
N ARG A 630 18.60 12.61 -8.91
CA ARG A 630 18.52 12.53 -7.46
C ARG A 630 19.71 11.78 -6.87
N VAL A 631 19.96 12.07 -5.61
CA VAL A 631 20.88 11.31 -4.75
C VAL A 631 20.06 10.84 -3.55
N ASP A 632 19.88 9.55 -3.45
CA ASP A 632 19.23 8.91 -2.31
C ASP A 632 20.29 8.57 -1.27
N ASN A 633 19.91 8.69 0.02
CA ASN A 633 20.80 8.40 1.14
C ASN A 633 22.16 9.12 1.04
N LEU A 634 22.11 10.45 0.96
CA LEU A 634 23.27 11.32 0.70
C LEU A 634 24.49 11.06 1.62
N PHE A 635 24.25 10.64 2.85
CA PHE A 635 25.31 10.40 3.85
C PHE A 635 25.65 8.92 4.05
N ASP A 636 25.20 8.03 3.16
CA ASP A 636 25.47 6.59 3.18
C ASP A 636 25.12 5.92 4.53
N ASN A 637 23.98 6.28 5.10
CA ASN A 637 23.48 5.62 6.31
C ASN A 637 23.08 4.17 5.96
N ARG A 638 23.56 3.21 6.74
CA ARG A 638 23.34 1.77 6.53
C ARG A 638 22.62 1.12 7.70
N SER A 639 21.84 1.88 8.45
CA SER A 639 21.04 1.35 9.54
C SER A 639 19.94 0.42 9.02
N GLU A 640 19.92 -0.77 9.56
CA GLU A 640 18.99 -1.83 9.19
C GLU A 640 17.54 -1.51 9.64
N THR A 641 16.57 -1.96 8.87
CA THR A 641 15.16 -1.92 9.23
C THR A 641 14.66 -3.27 9.75
N VAL A 642 15.39 -4.33 9.43
CA VAL A 642 15.26 -5.69 9.94
C VAL A 642 16.69 -6.17 10.25
N ALA A 643 16.90 -6.77 11.40
CA ALA A 643 18.22 -7.17 11.87
C ALA A 643 18.91 -8.14 10.92
N GLY A 644 20.18 -7.87 10.60
CA GLY A 644 21.00 -8.66 9.68
C GLY A 644 20.79 -8.35 8.20
N TYR A 645 19.75 -7.59 7.82
CA TYR A 645 19.49 -7.22 6.43
C TYR A 645 20.01 -5.81 6.12
N ARG A 646 21.01 -5.74 5.26
CA ARG A 646 21.58 -4.47 4.79
C ARG A 646 20.57 -3.68 3.95
N VAL A 647 20.60 -2.37 4.08
CA VAL A 647 19.87 -1.44 3.24
C VAL A 647 20.75 -0.83 2.16
N LEU A 648 20.14 -0.26 1.11
CA LEU A 648 20.87 0.47 0.08
C LEU A 648 21.61 1.66 0.69
N GLY A 649 22.91 1.78 0.37
CA GLY A 649 23.73 2.94 0.71
C GLY A 649 23.45 4.14 -0.20
N GLN A 650 24.40 5.08 -0.26
CA GLN A 650 24.30 6.23 -1.15
C GLN A 650 24.11 5.79 -2.61
N ALA A 651 23.11 6.38 -3.29
CA ALA A 651 22.76 6.05 -4.67
C ALA A 651 22.50 7.30 -5.51
N PHE A 652 22.95 7.28 -6.77
CA PHE A 652 22.78 8.34 -7.74
C PHE A 652 21.91 7.85 -8.89
N TYR A 653 20.90 8.63 -9.25
CA TYR A 653 20.01 8.36 -10.37
C TYR A 653 19.85 9.59 -11.23
N GLY A 654 19.65 9.37 -12.53
CA GLY A 654 19.35 10.44 -13.47
C GLY A 654 18.47 9.92 -14.59
N GLY A 655 17.65 10.80 -15.14
CA GLY A 655 16.69 10.40 -16.14
C GLY A 655 16.13 11.54 -16.97
N VAL A 656 15.27 11.15 -17.88
CA VAL A 656 14.54 12.03 -18.77
C VAL A 656 13.06 11.70 -18.73
N ARG A 657 12.23 12.73 -18.82
CA ARG A 657 10.78 12.64 -18.89
C ARG A 657 10.29 13.43 -20.09
N ALA A 658 9.51 12.79 -20.94
CA ALA A 658 8.91 13.42 -22.11
C ALA A 658 7.39 13.31 -22.07
N THR A 659 6.69 14.42 -22.34
CA THR A 659 5.24 14.51 -22.57
C THR A 659 5.01 14.96 -24.00
N LEU A 660 4.24 14.21 -24.79
CA LEU A 660 4.10 14.42 -26.23
C LEU A 660 2.76 15.04 -26.59
#